data_c4fa1f9eb3bf3849bada67cbe04f657d
#
_entry.id   c4fa1f9eb3bf3849bada67cbe04f657d
#
_cell.length_a   1.000
_cell.length_b   1.000
_cell.length_c   1.000
_cell.angle_alpha   90.00
_cell.angle_beta   90.00
_cell.angle_gamma   90.00
#
_symmetry.space_group_name_H-M   'P 1'
#
loop_
_entity.id
_entity.type
_entity.pdbx_description
1 polymer ?
#
loop_
_entity_poly.entity_id
_entity_poly.type
_entity_poly.pdbx_seq_one_letter_code
_entity_poly.pdbx_strand_id
1 'polypeptide(L)'
;MLDLLNKLNDEQIKPVMDTEGAVLVIAGAGSGKTRVLTSRIAHLVEDLNVDPYNILAITFTNKAADEMKERLEKIIGDISQMWVCTIHSMCVKILRKYAERLDYKKDFSIYSETDKDKVLKRIIIGLGLESDKYLKTSKNLISSLKNKDMSTEQFARENPRMRDVTSYMKIIDEYNAELFRSNAMDFDDLLIKTYHLLAEQRDVLLALSKRFRYIHVDEFQDTNFVQYNIVKLLSYANGNLFVVGDDDQSIYGWRGADINNILDFEHDFKGAKTYKLERNYRSTKKILEFANTIIANNTLRKDKVLWTDNDEGVKPELFVANEESGEAQYTALQIKTFVQQRGYKYSDFAVLMRINALSRSYEQEFMKYGIPCKVYGGFKFFERKEIKDITAYLRILCNPLDNEAVLRVINVPKRGIGDKSIEQLVYYSEKNGLSVFDGVFDCDNLDLNAGAKAKIRGFKDIISKLIVAKETMPLLELVKEVIAKTNFMSCFEEDTPENDDKKKNVNEFLSSVEEFARLNPESPLSEYLNSITLSSDTDEINEGEFVTLATIHSVKGLEYRCVFLCGLDAEIFPMQRALEEDTEEEERRLMYVAITRARERLFFTRARSRFLYGGRRATEPSKFLTELSDKLGIVKKSEQRYEQGGYSSDRSSYGNYGGTGSHSGAGGYGSSDFGYKNSGYGGNYGSSDSDYGYSKSYGGYKNNSYATGYAVQTSKPTEKIHSSDLGKFHTGTNVRHKKFGDGVIISTKNNGGEIIADVAFKGVGIKSLVLRLAPLEVID
;
A
#
# COMPACT_ATOMS: atom_id res chain seq x y z
N MET A 1 32.24 -16.52 -20.42
CA MET A 1 32.19 -15.03 -20.35
C MET A 1 32.12 -14.33 -21.72
N LEU A 2 32.93 -14.64 -22.75
CA LEU A 2 32.83 -14.00 -24.08
C LEU A 2 31.37 -13.98 -24.63
N ASP A 3 30.63 -15.08 -24.51
CA ASP A 3 29.26 -15.16 -24.96
C ASP A 3 28.27 -14.26 -24.16
N LEU A 4 28.60 -13.91 -22.94
CA LEU A 4 27.78 -13.01 -22.11
C LEU A 4 28.05 -11.55 -22.49
N LEU A 5 29.29 -11.17 -22.66
CA LEU A 5 29.70 -9.82 -23.07
C LEU A 5 29.22 -9.50 -24.50
N ASN A 6 29.21 -10.50 -25.40
CA ASN A 6 28.70 -10.34 -26.77
C ASN A 6 27.17 -10.04 -26.81
N LYS A 7 26.44 -10.27 -25.72
CA LYS A 7 25.01 -9.93 -25.59
C LYS A 7 24.76 -8.54 -25.03
N LEU A 8 25.80 -7.83 -24.62
CA LEU A 8 25.74 -6.46 -24.10
C LEU A 8 26.12 -5.47 -25.21
N ASN A 9 25.55 -4.27 -25.12
CA ASN A 9 26.02 -3.16 -25.96
C ASN A 9 27.24 -2.47 -25.31
N ASP A 10 27.93 -1.62 -26.09
CA ASP A 10 29.16 -0.95 -25.66
C ASP A 10 28.97 -0.12 -24.37
N GLU A 11 27.78 0.46 -24.15
CA GLU A 11 27.49 1.25 -22.96
C GLU A 11 27.26 0.37 -21.74
N GLN A 12 26.66 -0.82 -21.93
CA GLN A 12 26.48 -1.80 -20.87
C GLN A 12 27.79 -2.51 -20.48
N ILE A 13 28.70 -2.71 -21.43
CA ILE A 13 30.03 -3.34 -21.18
C ILE A 13 30.88 -2.48 -20.23
N LYS A 14 30.89 -1.16 -20.41
CA LYS A 14 31.75 -0.25 -19.61
C LYS A 14 31.55 -0.42 -18.10
N PRO A 15 30.35 -0.30 -17.52
CA PRO A 15 30.13 -0.49 -16.09
C PRO A 15 30.29 -1.95 -15.62
N VAL A 16 30.19 -2.94 -16.51
CA VAL A 16 30.50 -4.35 -16.19
C VAL A 16 32.01 -4.55 -15.97
N MET A 17 32.83 -3.95 -16.82
CA MET A 17 34.32 -4.10 -16.77
C MET A 17 34.97 -3.22 -15.70
N ASP A 18 34.29 -2.17 -15.21
CA ASP A 18 34.83 -1.25 -14.21
C ASP A 18 34.54 -1.75 -12.80
N THR A 19 35.39 -2.65 -12.29
CA THR A 19 35.13 -3.45 -11.10
C THR A 19 35.51 -2.79 -9.77
N GLU A 20 36.41 -1.81 -9.77
CA GLU A 20 36.94 -1.22 -8.55
C GLU A 20 36.38 0.21 -8.31
N GLY A 21 36.10 0.53 -7.05
CA GLY A 21 35.58 1.82 -6.61
C GLY A 21 34.06 1.93 -6.68
N ALA A 22 33.58 3.14 -6.45
CA ALA A 22 32.14 3.43 -6.50
C ALA A 22 31.69 3.69 -7.94
N VAL A 23 30.64 3.00 -8.36
CA VAL A 23 30.07 3.12 -9.71
C VAL A 23 28.56 3.32 -9.62
N LEU A 24 28.07 4.36 -10.29
CA LEU A 24 26.65 4.66 -10.46
C LEU A 24 26.24 4.39 -11.91
N VAL A 25 25.20 3.58 -12.10
CA VAL A 25 24.58 3.35 -13.41
C VAL A 25 23.20 3.97 -13.43
N ILE A 26 23.05 5.09 -14.11
CA ILE A 26 21.75 5.73 -14.38
C ILE A 26 21.14 5.02 -15.58
N ALA A 27 20.13 4.21 -15.33
CA ALA A 27 19.63 3.28 -16.33
C ALA A 27 18.11 3.44 -16.48
N GLY A 28 17.66 3.96 -17.62
CA GLY A 28 16.26 4.16 -17.89
C GLY A 28 15.43 2.88 -17.91
N ALA A 29 14.11 3.03 -17.97
CA ALA A 29 13.20 1.89 -18.05
C ALA A 29 13.54 0.98 -19.23
N GLY A 30 13.57 -0.35 -19.01
CA GLY A 30 13.83 -1.33 -20.07
C GLY A 30 15.23 -1.30 -20.70
N SER A 31 16.22 -0.63 -20.07
CA SER A 31 17.60 -0.54 -20.57
C SER A 31 18.48 -1.73 -20.19
N GLY A 32 17.95 -2.69 -19.43
CA GLY A 32 18.69 -3.88 -19.01
C GLY A 32 19.47 -3.73 -17.72
N LYS A 33 19.00 -2.92 -16.77
CA LYS A 33 19.57 -2.74 -15.40
C LYS A 33 20.06 -4.05 -14.78
N THR A 34 19.15 -4.98 -14.57
CA THR A 34 19.44 -6.27 -13.94
C THR A 34 20.43 -7.11 -14.77
N ARG A 35 20.40 -6.99 -16.12
CA ARG A 35 21.36 -7.67 -16.98
C ARG A 35 22.78 -7.17 -16.74
N VAL A 36 22.98 -5.86 -16.68
CA VAL A 36 24.30 -5.25 -16.41
C VAL A 36 24.80 -5.67 -15.04
N LEU A 37 23.94 -5.62 -14.00
CA LEU A 37 24.30 -6.02 -12.64
C LEU A 37 24.70 -7.51 -12.57
N THR A 38 23.90 -8.42 -13.14
CA THR A 38 24.22 -9.86 -13.14
C THR A 38 25.46 -10.18 -13.99
N SER A 39 25.65 -9.48 -15.12
CA SER A 39 26.85 -9.65 -15.95
C SER A 39 28.13 -9.20 -15.24
N ARG A 40 28.05 -8.10 -14.45
CA ARG A 40 29.17 -7.63 -13.63
C ARG A 40 29.51 -8.64 -12.53
N ILE A 41 28.52 -9.18 -11.82
CA ILE A 41 28.75 -10.23 -10.82
C ILE A 41 29.39 -11.46 -11.46
N ALA A 42 28.91 -11.88 -12.62
CA ALA A 42 29.47 -13.00 -13.35
C ALA A 42 30.95 -12.72 -13.76
N HIS A 43 31.27 -11.50 -14.22
CA HIS A 43 32.62 -11.09 -14.54
C HIS A 43 33.55 -11.14 -13.32
N LEU A 44 33.10 -10.68 -12.16
CA LEU A 44 33.85 -10.77 -10.90
C LEU A 44 34.19 -12.22 -10.53
N VAL A 45 33.21 -13.14 -10.64
CA VAL A 45 33.41 -14.54 -10.25
C VAL A 45 34.21 -15.31 -11.30
N GLU A 46 33.81 -15.27 -12.58
CA GLU A 46 34.38 -16.12 -13.64
C GLU A 46 35.72 -15.63 -14.16
N ASP A 47 35.89 -14.32 -14.35
CA ASP A 47 37.11 -13.79 -14.96
C ASP A 47 38.12 -13.30 -13.93
N LEU A 48 37.66 -12.71 -12.82
CA LEU A 48 38.51 -12.16 -11.76
C LEU A 48 38.68 -13.11 -10.57
N ASN A 49 38.05 -14.28 -10.61
CA ASN A 49 38.09 -15.31 -9.55
C ASN A 49 37.73 -14.76 -8.16
N VAL A 50 36.77 -13.84 -8.08
CA VAL A 50 36.25 -13.35 -6.80
C VAL A 50 35.37 -14.43 -6.18
N ASP A 51 35.64 -14.77 -4.92
CA ASP A 51 34.83 -15.74 -4.18
C ASP A 51 33.39 -15.21 -4.03
N PRO A 52 32.36 -15.98 -4.41
CA PRO A 52 30.93 -15.63 -4.19
C PRO A 52 30.63 -15.20 -2.76
N TYR A 53 31.31 -15.73 -1.76
CA TYR A 53 31.21 -15.32 -0.34
C TYR A 53 31.46 -13.81 -0.13
N ASN A 54 32.25 -13.17 -0.97
CA ASN A 54 32.63 -11.75 -0.87
C ASN A 54 31.67 -10.81 -1.59
N ILE A 55 30.60 -11.33 -2.16
CA ILE A 55 29.64 -10.57 -2.96
C ILE A 55 28.31 -10.43 -2.21
N LEU A 56 27.82 -9.18 -2.15
CA LEU A 56 26.49 -8.83 -1.67
C LEU A 56 25.71 -8.18 -2.82
N ALA A 57 24.56 -8.74 -3.19
CA ALA A 57 23.65 -8.17 -4.16
C ALA A 57 22.29 -7.89 -3.49
N ILE A 58 21.88 -6.63 -3.52
CA ILE A 58 20.66 -6.13 -2.87
C ILE A 58 19.66 -5.75 -3.95
N THR A 59 18.40 -6.20 -3.77
CA THR A 59 17.27 -5.82 -4.61
C THR A 59 16.14 -5.24 -3.75
N PHE A 60 15.11 -4.68 -4.40
CA PHE A 60 13.99 -4.07 -3.69
C PHE A 60 12.91 -5.09 -3.28
N THR A 61 12.68 -6.15 -4.09
CA THR A 61 11.65 -7.18 -3.85
C THR A 61 12.25 -8.57 -3.81
N ASN A 62 11.59 -9.51 -3.11
CA ASN A 62 12.05 -10.90 -3.07
C ASN A 62 12.00 -11.55 -4.45
N LYS A 63 10.94 -11.27 -5.24
CA LYS A 63 10.83 -11.74 -6.63
C LYS A 63 12.06 -11.32 -7.46
N ALA A 64 12.48 -10.06 -7.37
CA ALA A 64 13.67 -9.59 -8.08
C ALA A 64 14.94 -10.28 -7.56
N ALA A 65 15.03 -10.57 -6.25
CA ALA A 65 16.15 -11.34 -5.68
C ALA A 65 16.18 -12.78 -6.22
N ASP A 66 15.04 -13.43 -6.30
CA ASP A 66 14.92 -14.81 -6.78
C ASP A 66 15.21 -14.90 -8.29
N GLU A 67 14.67 -13.97 -9.10
CA GLU A 67 15.01 -13.87 -10.52
C GLU A 67 16.54 -13.60 -10.73
N MET A 68 17.14 -12.80 -9.86
CA MET A 68 18.56 -12.53 -9.91
C MET A 68 19.38 -13.78 -9.57
N LYS A 69 18.98 -14.54 -8.52
CA LYS A 69 19.60 -15.83 -8.17
C LYS A 69 19.55 -16.81 -9.33
N GLU A 70 18.35 -17.05 -9.88
CA GLU A 70 18.18 -17.97 -11.02
C GLU A 70 19.07 -17.61 -12.22
N ARG A 71 19.20 -16.30 -12.51
CA ARG A 71 20.06 -15.82 -13.60
C ARG A 71 21.53 -16.05 -13.30
N LEU A 72 21.96 -15.78 -12.08
CA LEU A 72 23.36 -16.01 -11.65
C LEU A 72 23.68 -17.50 -11.60
N GLU A 73 22.82 -18.36 -11.06
CA GLU A 73 23.00 -19.81 -11.06
C GLU A 73 23.15 -20.40 -12.46
N LYS A 74 22.36 -19.88 -13.43
CA LYS A 74 22.50 -20.29 -14.84
C LYS A 74 23.83 -19.88 -15.49
N ILE A 75 24.48 -18.83 -14.97
CA ILE A 75 25.73 -18.29 -15.54
C ILE A 75 26.96 -18.87 -14.85
N ILE A 76 26.99 -18.80 -13.52
CA ILE A 76 28.18 -19.12 -12.71
C ILE A 76 28.04 -20.40 -11.87
N GLY A 77 26.86 -21.05 -11.89
CA GLY A 77 26.61 -22.28 -11.14
C GLY A 77 26.31 -22.03 -9.66
N ASP A 78 27.11 -22.58 -8.75
CA ASP A 78 26.85 -22.49 -7.31
C ASP A 78 27.05 -21.07 -6.76
N ILE A 79 25.96 -20.46 -6.27
CA ILE A 79 25.94 -19.16 -5.60
C ILE A 79 25.52 -19.24 -4.12
N SER A 80 25.50 -20.42 -3.53
CA SER A 80 25.01 -20.65 -2.15
C SER A 80 25.68 -19.77 -1.09
N GLN A 81 26.93 -19.39 -1.31
CA GLN A 81 27.71 -18.52 -0.42
C GLN A 81 27.47 -17.02 -0.64
N MET A 82 26.91 -16.65 -1.80
CA MET A 82 26.61 -15.26 -2.15
C MET A 82 25.34 -14.78 -1.43
N TRP A 83 25.34 -13.53 -1.00
CA TRP A 83 24.11 -12.93 -0.51
C TRP A 83 23.40 -12.16 -1.62
N VAL A 84 22.33 -12.77 -2.17
CA VAL A 84 21.38 -12.13 -3.08
C VAL A 84 20.05 -12.05 -2.35
N CYS A 85 19.63 -10.86 -1.92
CA CYS A 85 18.46 -10.69 -1.08
C CYS A 85 17.95 -9.25 -1.06
N THR A 86 16.79 -9.02 -0.44
CA THR A 86 16.32 -7.66 -0.15
C THR A 86 17.11 -7.06 1.02
N ILE A 87 17.11 -5.71 1.12
CA ILE A 87 17.80 -5.05 2.23
C ILE A 87 17.26 -5.45 3.59
N HIS A 88 15.94 -5.65 3.73
CA HIS A 88 15.33 -6.14 4.97
C HIS A 88 15.79 -7.56 5.29
N SER A 89 15.83 -8.45 4.29
CA SER A 89 16.33 -9.83 4.48
C SER A 89 17.80 -9.84 4.89
N MET A 90 18.61 -8.97 4.34
CA MET A 90 20.00 -8.76 4.77
C MET A 90 20.07 -8.32 6.23
N CYS A 91 19.28 -7.31 6.62
CA CYS A 91 19.22 -6.81 7.99
C CYS A 91 18.79 -7.91 8.96
N VAL A 92 17.78 -8.70 8.62
CA VAL A 92 17.37 -9.86 9.44
C VAL A 92 18.52 -10.84 9.65
N LYS A 93 19.26 -11.21 8.57
CA LYS A 93 20.41 -12.13 8.67
C LYS A 93 21.51 -11.55 9.59
N ILE A 94 21.78 -10.26 9.49
CA ILE A 94 22.77 -9.57 10.36
C ILE A 94 22.26 -9.56 11.81
N LEU A 95 21.03 -9.14 12.04
CA LEU A 95 20.44 -9.05 13.38
C LEU A 95 20.33 -10.42 14.03
N ARG A 96 19.90 -11.49 13.32
CA ARG A 96 19.90 -12.86 13.87
C ARG A 96 21.28 -13.29 14.37
N LYS A 97 22.35 -12.85 13.71
CA LYS A 97 23.71 -13.18 14.11
C LYS A 97 24.22 -12.36 15.30
N TYR A 98 23.80 -11.08 15.38
CA TYR A 98 24.38 -10.12 16.32
C TYR A 98 23.37 -9.48 17.27
N ALA A 99 22.13 -10.00 17.37
CA ALA A 99 21.05 -9.43 18.18
C ALA A 99 21.46 -9.18 19.65
N GLU A 100 22.28 -10.07 20.22
CA GLU A 100 22.77 -9.98 21.59
C GLU A 100 23.60 -8.70 21.86
N ARG A 101 24.18 -8.09 20.81
CA ARG A 101 24.87 -6.79 20.93
C ARG A 101 23.93 -5.61 21.11
N LEU A 102 22.63 -5.83 20.89
CA LEU A 102 21.54 -4.88 21.05
C LEU A 102 20.56 -5.30 22.16
N ASP A 103 20.98 -6.21 23.03
CA ASP A 103 20.18 -6.79 24.12
C ASP A 103 18.89 -7.51 23.66
N TYR A 104 18.84 -7.94 22.39
CA TYR A 104 17.78 -8.79 21.86
C TYR A 104 18.23 -10.26 21.81
N LYS A 105 17.26 -11.18 21.97
CA LYS A 105 17.48 -12.61 21.68
C LYS A 105 17.46 -12.84 20.19
N LYS A 106 18.21 -13.85 19.71
CA LYS A 106 18.30 -14.18 18.27
C LYS A 106 16.95 -14.53 17.64
N ASP A 107 16.04 -15.11 18.40
CA ASP A 107 14.72 -15.58 17.93
C ASP A 107 13.63 -14.51 18.06
N PHE A 108 13.98 -13.22 17.89
CA PHE A 108 13.04 -12.12 17.93
C PHE A 108 11.92 -12.29 16.90
N SER A 109 10.70 -11.85 17.24
CA SER A 109 9.56 -11.81 16.29
C SER A 109 9.63 -10.59 15.41
N ILE A 110 9.16 -10.71 14.15
CA ILE A 110 8.97 -9.57 13.26
C ILE A 110 7.47 -9.26 13.23
N TYR A 111 7.11 -8.04 13.67
CA TYR A 111 5.71 -7.61 13.72
C TYR A 111 5.27 -7.02 12.40
N SER A 112 4.12 -7.53 11.92
CA SER A 112 3.42 -6.97 10.75
C SER A 112 2.73 -5.64 11.10
N GLU A 113 2.26 -4.93 10.08
CA GLU A 113 1.47 -3.71 10.26
C GLU A 113 0.21 -3.91 11.12
N THR A 114 -0.42 -5.08 11.01
CA THR A 114 -1.59 -5.40 11.84
C THR A 114 -1.24 -5.72 13.29
N ASP A 115 -0.05 -6.26 13.56
CA ASP A 115 0.45 -6.44 14.94
C ASP A 115 0.79 -5.08 15.54
N LYS A 116 1.48 -4.21 14.78
CA LYS A 116 1.76 -2.80 15.14
C LYS A 116 0.47 -2.06 15.53
N ASP A 117 -0.58 -2.19 14.71
CA ASP A 117 -1.89 -1.56 14.99
C ASP A 117 -2.50 -2.04 16.31
N LYS A 118 -2.40 -3.34 16.64
CA LYS A 118 -2.93 -3.90 17.89
C LYS A 118 -2.16 -3.42 19.12
N VAL A 119 -0.83 -3.46 19.05
CA VAL A 119 0.04 -2.96 20.12
C VAL A 119 -0.25 -1.49 20.39
N LEU A 120 -0.27 -0.66 19.34
CA LEU A 120 -0.56 0.76 19.47
C LEU A 120 -1.95 1.04 20.06
N LYS A 121 -2.98 0.32 19.63
CA LYS A 121 -4.33 0.46 20.19
C LYS A 121 -4.35 0.16 21.69
N ARG A 122 -3.69 -0.92 22.11
CA ARG A 122 -3.60 -1.30 23.52
C ARG A 122 -2.90 -0.21 24.34
N ILE A 123 -1.76 0.29 23.87
CA ILE A 123 -0.99 1.35 24.51
C ILE A 123 -1.81 2.66 24.63
N ILE A 124 -2.44 3.10 23.53
CA ILE A 124 -3.25 4.33 23.52
C ILE A 124 -4.40 4.23 24.52
N ILE A 125 -5.10 3.10 24.57
CA ILE A 125 -6.18 2.87 25.53
C ILE A 125 -5.62 2.81 26.96
N GLY A 126 -4.49 2.14 27.20
CA GLY A 126 -3.83 2.07 28.50
C GLY A 126 -3.38 3.44 29.02
N LEU A 127 -3.03 4.37 28.14
CA LEU A 127 -2.73 5.78 28.48
C LEU A 127 -3.98 6.65 28.69
N GLY A 128 -5.19 6.07 28.59
CA GLY A 128 -6.46 6.80 28.73
C GLY A 128 -6.78 7.72 27.53
N LEU A 129 -6.20 7.43 26.35
CA LEU A 129 -6.35 8.23 25.14
C LEU A 129 -7.35 7.57 24.14
N GLU A 130 -7.93 8.39 23.26
CA GLU A 130 -8.85 7.93 22.24
C GLU A 130 -8.09 7.28 21.06
N SER A 131 -8.29 5.96 20.85
CA SER A 131 -7.57 5.20 19.82
C SER A 131 -7.73 5.80 18.42
N ASP A 132 -8.95 6.15 18.01
CA ASP A 132 -9.23 6.64 16.65
C ASP A 132 -8.54 7.97 16.34
N LYS A 133 -8.32 8.79 17.37
CA LYS A 133 -7.64 10.08 17.26
C LYS A 133 -6.13 9.93 17.08
N TYR A 134 -5.51 9.02 17.82
CA TYR A 134 -4.05 8.95 17.93
C TYR A 134 -3.40 7.89 17.06
N LEU A 135 -4.10 6.77 16.74
CA LEU A 135 -3.50 5.60 16.09
C LEU A 135 -2.79 5.90 14.77
N LYS A 136 -3.50 6.54 13.83
CA LYS A 136 -2.96 6.80 12.49
C LYS A 136 -1.74 7.71 12.52
N THR A 137 -1.80 8.78 13.30
CA THR A 137 -0.70 9.74 13.42
C THR A 137 0.50 9.12 14.11
N SER A 138 0.30 8.39 15.23
CA SER A 138 1.39 7.69 15.94
C SER A 138 2.10 6.69 15.02
N LYS A 139 1.35 5.92 14.24
CA LYS A 139 1.90 4.96 13.28
C LYS A 139 2.82 5.63 12.25
N ASN A 140 2.36 6.74 11.67
CA ASN A 140 3.13 7.50 10.69
C ASN A 140 4.37 8.14 11.32
N LEU A 141 4.25 8.67 12.54
CA LEU A 141 5.37 9.26 13.27
C LEU A 141 6.43 8.23 13.62
N ILE A 142 6.05 7.05 14.11
CA ILE A 142 7.00 5.96 14.40
C ILE A 142 7.83 5.64 13.18
N SER A 143 7.19 5.38 12.03
CA SER A 143 7.92 5.12 10.78
C SER A 143 8.81 6.28 10.37
N SER A 144 8.29 7.51 10.42
CA SER A 144 9.07 8.69 10.03
C SER A 144 10.30 8.90 10.91
N LEU A 145 10.17 8.75 12.23
CA LEU A 145 11.27 8.92 13.17
C LEU A 145 12.34 7.84 13.00
N LYS A 146 11.93 6.58 12.91
CA LYS A 146 12.86 5.46 12.68
C LYS A 146 13.59 5.59 11.34
N ASN A 147 12.89 5.97 10.26
CA ASN A 147 13.49 6.12 8.94
C ASN A 147 14.42 7.35 8.81
N LYS A 148 14.32 8.32 9.73
CA LYS A 148 15.20 9.51 9.79
C LYS A 148 16.23 9.46 10.90
N ASP A 149 16.27 8.38 11.68
CA ASP A 149 17.13 8.25 12.87
C ASP A 149 16.94 9.42 13.84
N MET A 150 15.69 9.76 14.13
CA MET A 150 15.33 10.90 14.96
C MET A 150 14.70 10.45 16.29
N SER A 151 15.21 10.97 17.42
CA SER A 151 14.60 10.68 18.73
C SER A 151 13.28 11.43 18.94
N THR A 152 12.45 10.93 19.86
CA THR A 152 11.19 11.58 20.27
C THR A 152 11.43 12.98 20.83
N GLU A 153 12.49 13.17 21.59
CA GLU A 153 12.86 14.48 22.16
C GLU A 153 13.32 15.47 21.08
N GLN A 154 14.08 14.99 20.08
CA GLN A 154 14.49 15.82 18.97
C GLN A 154 13.26 16.24 18.16
N PHE A 155 12.37 15.31 17.84
CA PHE A 155 11.12 15.59 17.16
C PHE A 155 10.28 16.65 17.89
N ALA A 156 10.13 16.52 19.22
CA ALA A 156 9.36 17.49 20.00
C ALA A 156 9.98 18.89 19.98
N ARG A 157 11.33 18.98 20.01
CA ARG A 157 12.05 20.27 19.89
C ARG A 157 11.85 20.93 18.52
N GLU A 158 11.84 20.14 17.47
CA GLU A 158 11.64 20.63 16.09
C GLU A 158 10.17 20.99 15.80
N ASN A 159 9.23 20.39 16.54
CA ASN A 159 7.78 20.57 16.34
C ASN A 159 7.06 21.15 17.57
N PRO A 160 7.50 22.28 18.17
CA PRO A 160 6.96 22.80 19.43
C PRO A 160 5.49 23.27 19.33
N ARG A 161 5.01 23.49 18.11
CA ARG A 161 3.62 23.92 17.84
C ARG A 161 2.67 22.74 17.53
N MET A 162 3.20 21.54 17.45
CA MET A 162 2.36 20.38 17.18
C MET A 162 1.45 20.10 18.38
N ARG A 163 0.15 20.02 18.09
CA ARG A 163 -0.84 19.69 19.12
C ARG A 163 -0.63 18.26 19.63
N ASP A 164 -0.76 18.07 20.93
CA ASP A 164 -0.67 16.76 21.60
C ASP A 164 0.72 16.06 21.46
N VAL A 165 1.80 16.80 21.13
CA VAL A 165 3.15 16.23 20.91
C VAL A 165 3.62 15.34 22.06
N THR A 166 3.37 15.75 23.32
CA THR A 166 3.74 14.97 24.49
C THR A 166 3.01 13.61 24.57
N SER A 167 1.74 13.56 24.14
CA SER A 167 1.00 12.30 24.06
C SER A 167 1.58 11.38 23.00
N TYR A 168 1.95 11.92 21.83
CA TYR A 168 2.61 11.14 20.79
C TYR A 168 3.97 10.60 21.24
N MET A 169 4.79 11.40 21.94
CA MET A 169 6.07 10.93 22.49
C MET A 169 5.86 9.74 23.42
N LYS A 170 4.93 9.85 24.38
CA LYS A 170 4.62 8.75 25.31
C LYS A 170 4.15 7.49 24.61
N ILE A 171 3.31 7.63 23.57
CA ILE A 171 2.84 6.48 22.78
C ILE A 171 4.02 5.80 22.07
N ILE A 172 4.92 6.60 21.47
CA ILE A 172 6.06 6.09 20.71
C ILE A 172 7.07 5.40 21.62
N ASP A 173 7.39 6.03 22.76
CA ASP A 173 8.34 5.48 23.73
C ASP A 173 7.82 4.18 24.33
N GLU A 174 6.52 4.12 24.71
CA GLU A 174 5.91 2.89 25.22
C GLU A 174 5.81 1.81 24.15
N TYR A 175 5.56 2.18 22.89
CA TYR A 175 5.58 1.24 21.79
C TYR A 175 6.97 0.60 21.61
N ASN A 176 8.01 1.38 21.60
CA ASN A 176 9.39 0.87 21.48
C ASN A 176 9.77 0.00 22.68
N ALA A 177 9.37 0.39 23.89
CA ALA A 177 9.57 -0.39 25.11
C ALA A 177 8.82 -1.73 25.06
N GLU A 178 7.58 -1.75 24.55
CA GLU A 178 6.80 -2.99 24.43
C GLU A 178 7.42 -3.94 23.40
N LEU A 179 7.89 -3.44 22.25
CA LEU A 179 8.59 -4.27 21.27
C LEU A 179 9.84 -4.90 21.90
N PHE A 180 10.59 -4.13 22.65
CA PHE A 180 11.78 -4.64 23.35
C PHE A 180 11.43 -5.73 24.37
N ARG A 181 10.42 -5.51 25.22
CA ARG A 181 9.93 -6.50 26.21
C ARG A 181 9.44 -7.80 25.53
N SER A 182 8.78 -7.68 24.41
CA SER A 182 8.28 -8.80 23.62
C SER A 182 9.34 -9.48 22.74
N ASN A 183 10.61 -9.05 22.85
CA ASN A 183 11.67 -9.47 21.93
C ASN A 183 11.20 -9.43 20.49
N ALA A 184 10.64 -8.30 20.06
CA ALA A 184 10.06 -8.10 18.74
C ALA A 184 10.63 -6.86 18.07
N MET A 185 10.62 -6.85 16.75
CA MET A 185 11.01 -5.72 15.90
C MET A 185 9.95 -5.52 14.84
N ASP A 186 9.61 -4.26 14.50
CA ASP A 186 8.83 -3.97 13.31
C ASP A 186 9.76 -3.82 12.08
N PHE A 187 9.18 -3.59 10.88
CA PHE A 187 9.97 -3.47 9.65
C PHE A 187 10.97 -2.30 9.70
N ASP A 188 10.59 -1.18 10.33
CA ASP A 188 11.46 -0.03 10.47
C ASP A 188 12.60 -0.33 11.46
N ASP A 189 12.34 -1.15 12.51
CA ASP A 189 13.37 -1.58 13.48
C ASP A 189 14.47 -2.43 12.81
N LEU A 190 14.12 -3.28 11.85
CA LEU A 190 15.10 -4.09 11.14
C LEU A 190 16.19 -3.23 10.50
N LEU A 191 15.80 -2.09 9.95
CA LEU A 191 16.72 -1.13 9.33
C LEU A 191 17.48 -0.34 10.37
N ILE A 192 16.78 0.38 11.25
CA ILE A 192 17.42 1.32 12.18
C ILE A 192 18.33 0.62 13.17
N LYS A 193 17.94 -0.56 13.69
CA LYS A 193 18.78 -1.34 14.59
C LYS A 193 19.99 -1.95 13.89
N THR A 194 19.89 -2.32 12.62
CA THR A 194 21.07 -2.72 11.82
C THR A 194 22.00 -1.54 11.61
N TYR A 195 21.47 -0.35 11.32
CA TYR A 195 22.26 0.86 11.20
C TYR A 195 23.01 1.19 12.49
N HIS A 196 22.34 1.22 13.65
CA HIS A 196 22.96 1.45 14.96
C HIS A 196 24.01 0.38 15.27
N LEU A 197 23.72 -0.90 15.03
CA LEU A 197 24.67 -1.99 15.19
C LEU A 197 25.98 -1.74 14.40
N LEU A 198 25.86 -1.32 13.14
CA LEU A 198 27.03 -1.05 12.30
C LEU A 198 27.76 0.24 12.70
N ALA A 199 27.03 1.26 13.12
CA ALA A 199 27.62 2.54 13.52
C ALA A 199 28.35 2.45 14.87
N GLU A 200 27.84 1.67 15.82
CA GLU A 200 28.34 1.61 17.20
C GLU A 200 29.29 0.43 17.44
N GLN A 201 29.10 -0.71 16.74
CA GLN A 201 29.89 -1.92 16.94
C GLN A 201 30.94 -2.10 15.84
N ARG A 202 32.11 -1.46 16.04
CA ARG A 202 33.19 -1.43 15.04
C ARG A 202 33.68 -2.82 14.63
N ASP A 203 33.70 -3.79 15.54
CA ASP A 203 34.12 -5.16 15.25
C ASP A 203 33.13 -5.85 14.28
N VAL A 204 31.84 -5.63 14.45
CA VAL A 204 30.78 -6.13 13.56
C VAL A 204 30.90 -5.48 12.18
N LEU A 205 31.04 -4.15 12.13
CA LEU A 205 31.22 -3.42 10.89
C LEU A 205 32.42 -3.93 10.10
N LEU A 206 33.59 -4.06 10.75
CA LEU A 206 34.82 -4.55 10.08
C LEU A 206 34.67 -5.99 9.61
N ALA A 207 34.02 -6.86 10.37
CA ALA A 207 33.78 -8.24 9.97
C ALA A 207 32.91 -8.34 8.70
N LEU A 208 31.82 -7.54 8.64
CA LEU A 208 30.89 -7.52 7.51
C LEU A 208 31.50 -6.80 6.29
N SER A 209 32.21 -5.69 6.48
CA SER A 209 32.90 -4.99 5.38
C SER A 209 34.03 -5.82 4.75
N LYS A 210 34.77 -6.63 5.55
CA LYS A 210 35.74 -7.59 5.01
C LYS A 210 35.06 -8.70 4.21
N ARG A 211 33.90 -9.17 4.68
CA ARG A 211 33.13 -10.18 3.96
C ARG A 211 32.60 -9.63 2.63
N PHE A 212 31.90 -8.50 2.66
CA PHE A 212 31.26 -7.93 1.48
C PHE A 212 32.21 -6.98 0.75
N ARG A 213 33.19 -7.57 0.06
CA ARG A 213 34.17 -6.82 -0.70
C ARG A 213 33.56 -6.09 -1.90
N TYR A 214 32.49 -6.67 -2.50
CA TYR A 214 31.78 -6.11 -3.63
C TYR A 214 30.29 -6.03 -3.28
N ILE A 215 29.76 -4.82 -3.28
CA ILE A 215 28.35 -4.56 -2.95
C ILE A 215 27.64 -4.05 -4.20
N HIS A 216 26.55 -4.71 -4.54
CA HIS A 216 25.69 -4.35 -5.68
C HIS A 216 24.30 -4.01 -5.18
N VAL A 217 23.72 -2.88 -5.65
CA VAL A 217 22.38 -2.45 -5.26
C VAL A 217 21.56 -2.14 -6.50
N ASP A 218 20.46 -2.86 -6.70
CA ASP A 218 19.46 -2.57 -7.74
C ASP A 218 18.38 -1.64 -7.19
N GLU A 219 17.69 -0.89 -8.07
CA GLU A 219 16.64 0.07 -7.76
C GLU A 219 17.08 1.10 -6.68
N PHE A 220 18.31 1.59 -6.78
CA PHE A 220 18.92 2.44 -5.74
C PHE A 220 18.16 3.74 -5.43
N GLN A 221 17.38 4.27 -6.39
CA GLN A 221 16.53 5.45 -6.21
C GLN A 221 15.38 5.26 -5.21
N ASP A 222 15.10 4.02 -4.80
CA ASP A 222 14.04 3.73 -3.84
C ASP A 222 14.55 3.58 -2.39
N THR A 223 15.84 3.83 -2.17
CA THR A 223 16.43 3.74 -0.83
C THR A 223 16.03 4.92 0.05
N ASN A 224 15.73 4.66 1.34
CA ASN A 224 15.56 5.68 2.35
C ASN A 224 16.90 6.05 3.01
N PHE A 225 16.91 7.06 3.88
CA PHE A 225 18.10 7.53 4.58
C PHE A 225 18.82 6.41 5.35
N VAL A 226 18.13 5.59 6.09
CA VAL A 226 18.74 4.50 6.89
C VAL A 226 19.32 3.42 5.99
N GLN A 227 18.62 3.01 4.95
CA GLN A 227 19.08 2.03 3.96
C GLN A 227 20.34 2.50 3.24
N TYR A 228 20.35 3.76 2.81
CA TYR A 228 21.50 4.39 2.20
C TYR A 228 22.72 4.35 3.12
N ASN A 229 22.57 4.75 4.39
CA ASN A 229 23.67 4.76 5.35
C ASN A 229 24.17 3.35 5.70
N ILE A 230 23.30 2.33 5.77
CA ILE A 230 23.73 0.94 5.92
C ILE A 230 24.67 0.53 4.78
N VAL A 231 24.27 0.80 3.52
CA VAL A 231 25.08 0.48 2.34
C VAL A 231 26.41 1.25 2.36
N LYS A 232 26.36 2.54 2.72
CA LYS A 232 27.54 3.41 2.87
C LYS A 232 28.52 2.88 3.92
N LEU A 233 28.04 2.47 5.09
CA LEU A 233 28.87 1.87 6.14
C LEU A 233 29.51 0.55 5.68
N LEU A 234 28.74 -0.35 5.08
CA LEU A 234 29.26 -1.62 4.61
C LEU A 234 30.33 -1.47 3.52
N SER A 235 30.21 -0.45 2.65
CA SER A 235 31.17 -0.18 1.57
C SER A 235 32.42 0.57 2.03
N TYR A 236 32.44 1.11 3.26
CA TYR A 236 33.50 2.01 3.74
C TYR A 236 34.92 1.41 3.64
N ALA A 237 35.08 0.13 3.96
CA ALA A 237 36.39 -0.49 4.02
C ALA A 237 37.01 -0.78 2.65
N ASN A 238 36.22 -1.09 1.64
CA ASN A 238 36.66 -1.56 0.33
C ASN A 238 36.36 -0.56 -0.80
N GLY A 239 35.38 0.33 -0.61
CA GLY A 239 34.97 1.32 -1.60
C GLY A 239 34.27 0.76 -2.85
N ASN A 240 34.12 -0.56 -2.97
CA ASN A 240 33.55 -1.22 -4.15
C ASN A 240 32.05 -1.30 -4.06
N LEU A 241 31.39 -0.20 -4.39
CA LEU A 241 29.93 -0.05 -4.39
C LEU A 241 29.43 0.19 -5.82
N PHE A 242 28.65 -0.75 -6.33
CA PHE A 242 27.99 -0.65 -7.62
C PHE A 242 26.50 -0.47 -7.45
N VAL A 243 25.97 0.68 -7.84
CA VAL A 243 24.54 0.97 -7.73
C VAL A 243 23.93 1.19 -9.10
N VAL A 244 22.75 0.63 -9.29
CA VAL A 244 21.95 0.80 -10.52
C VAL A 244 20.61 1.38 -10.13
N GLY A 245 20.15 2.39 -10.87
CA GLY A 245 18.86 2.99 -10.60
C GLY A 245 18.34 3.84 -11.75
N ASP A 246 17.09 4.24 -11.61
CA ASP A 246 16.39 5.16 -12.49
C ASP A 246 15.68 6.22 -11.64
N ASP A 247 16.23 7.40 -11.53
CA ASP A 247 15.63 8.51 -10.80
C ASP A 247 14.20 8.84 -11.30
N ASP A 248 13.92 8.61 -12.59
CA ASP A 248 12.57 8.75 -13.16
C ASP A 248 11.59 7.64 -12.71
N GLN A 249 12.06 6.62 -12.00
CA GLN A 249 11.24 5.56 -11.40
C GLN A 249 11.22 5.60 -9.86
N SER A 250 11.64 6.69 -9.23
CA SER A 250 11.51 6.89 -7.77
C SER A 250 10.06 7.21 -7.42
N ILE A 251 9.34 6.20 -6.90
CA ILE A 251 7.89 6.25 -6.62
C ILE A 251 7.51 5.78 -5.22
N TYR A 252 8.47 5.70 -4.30
CA TYR A 252 8.27 5.26 -2.92
C TYR A 252 8.63 6.33 -1.88
N GLY A 253 8.54 7.63 -2.23
CA GLY A 253 8.73 8.74 -1.30
C GLY A 253 7.80 8.67 -0.09
N TRP A 254 6.56 8.23 -0.30
CA TRP A 254 5.60 7.99 0.79
C TRP A 254 6.03 6.87 1.78
N ARG A 255 7.00 6.01 1.41
CA ARG A 255 7.68 5.03 2.29
C ARG A 255 9.01 5.55 2.83
N GLY A 256 9.34 6.82 2.59
CA GLY A 256 10.57 7.45 3.04
C GLY A 256 11.75 7.32 2.07
N ALA A 257 11.54 6.83 0.84
CA ALA A 257 12.58 6.86 -0.18
C ALA A 257 13.01 8.32 -0.46
N ASP A 258 14.32 8.52 -0.60
CA ASP A 258 14.88 9.83 -0.87
C ASP A 258 15.63 9.81 -2.21
N ILE A 259 15.08 10.49 -3.18
CA ILE A 259 15.66 10.59 -4.53
C ILE A 259 17.05 11.22 -4.50
N ASN A 260 17.37 12.06 -3.51
CA ASN A 260 18.68 12.69 -3.41
C ASN A 260 19.80 11.65 -3.22
N ASN A 261 19.51 10.47 -2.67
CA ASN A 261 20.49 9.39 -2.56
C ASN A 261 21.13 9.01 -3.91
N ILE A 262 20.37 9.02 -5.00
CA ILE A 262 20.91 8.74 -6.33
C ILE A 262 21.39 10.03 -7.03
N LEU A 263 20.76 11.16 -6.78
CA LEU A 263 21.16 12.43 -7.41
C LEU A 263 22.51 12.93 -6.89
N ASP A 264 22.76 12.79 -5.59
CA ASP A 264 23.96 13.28 -4.89
C ASP A 264 25.06 12.22 -4.74
N PHE A 265 24.91 11.04 -5.34
CA PHE A 265 25.83 9.92 -5.20
C PHE A 265 27.31 10.30 -5.49
N GLU A 266 27.56 11.06 -6.55
CA GLU A 266 28.91 11.50 -6.93
C GLU A 266 29.55 12.47 -5.92
N HIS A 267 28.71 13.23 -5.21
CA HIS A 267 29.15 14.11 -4.14
C HIS A 267 29.56 13.31 -2.90
N ASP A 268 28.80 12.28 -2.56
CA ASP A 268 29.00 11.45 -1.36
C ASP A 268 30.12 10.42 -1.53
N PHE A 269 30.29 9.89 -2.73
CA PHE A 269 31.35 8.93 -3.08
C PHE A 269 32.36 9.59 -4.01
N LYS A 270 33.37 10.27 -3.42
CA LYS A 270 34.41 10.99 -4.18
C LYS A 270 35.13 10.04 -5.11
N GLY A 271 35.21 10.40 -6.40
CA GLY A 271 35.82 9.59 -7.44
C GLY A 271 34.88 8.51 -8.01
N ALA A 272 33.61 8.53 -7.66
CA ALA A 272 32.60 7.68 -8.29
C ALA A 272 32.55 7.90 -9.80
N LYS A 273 32.35 6.82 -10.54
CA LYS A 273 32.15 6.85 -11.99
C LYS A 273 30.68 6.67 -12.31
N THR A 274 30.17 7.49 -13.22
CA THR A 274 28.75 7.46 -13.62
C THR A 274 28.62 7.02 -15.07
N TYR A 275 27.75 6.04 -15.32
CA TYR A 275 27.38 5.53 -16.63
C TYR A 275 25.90 5.73 -16.89
N LYS A 276 25.51 6.02 -18.14
CA LYS A 276 24.12 6.18 -18.56
C LYS A 276 23.72 5.07 -19.52
N LEU A 277 22.55 4.45 -19.28
CA LEU A 277 21.96 3.46 -20.16
C LEU A 277 20.62 4.00 -20.67
N GLU A 278 20.60 4.50 -21.90
CA GLU A 278 19.42 5.17 -22.50
C GLU A 278 18.70 4.30 -23.53
N ARG A 279 19.37 3.24 -24.06
CA ARG A 279 18.77 2.33 -25.02
C ARG A 279 17.75 1.42 -24.35
N ASN A 280 16.49 1.55 -24.75
CA ASN A 280 15.38 0.70 -24.28
C ASN A 280 15.20 -0.51 -25.20
N TYR A 281 15.03 -1.69 -24.62
CA TYR A 281 14.81 -2.97 -25.32
C TYR A 281 13.40 -3.51 -25.17
N ARG A 282 12.53 -2.80 -24.44
CA ARG A 282 11.19 -3.24 -24.06
C ARG A 282 10.12 -2.71 -25.01
N SER A 283 10.05 -1.41 -25.14
CA SER A 283 8.90 -0.68 -25.71
C SER A 283 9.15 -0.23 -27.13
N THR A 284 8.07 0.00 -27.87
CA THR A 284 8.12 0.62 -29.19
C THR A 284 8.42 2.13 -29.09
N LYS A 285 8.87 2.73 -30.22
CA LYS A 285 9.22 4.16 -30.28
C LYS A 285 8.08 5.07 -29.86
N LYS A 286 6.83 4.78 -30.29
CA LYS A 286 5.67 5.60 -29.92
C LYS A 286 5.39 5.60 -28.42
N ILE A 287 5.56 4.48 -27.74
CA ILE A 287 5.40 4.43 -26.28
C ILE A 287 6.47 5.26 -25.58
N LEU A 288 7.74 5.15 -26.02
CA LEU A 288 8.84 5.94 -25.44
C LEU A 288 8.68 7.44 -25.69
N GLU A 289 8.13 7.84 -26.84
CA GLU A 289 7.82 9.24 -27.12
C GLU A 289 6.86 9.82 -26.07
N PHE A 290 5.85 9.07 -25.63
CA PHE A 290 4.95 9.49 -24.56
C PHE A 290 5.64 9.49 -23.19
N ALA A 291 6.45 8.47 -22.89
CA ALA A 291 7.20 8.40 -21.65
C ALA A 291 8.18 9.59 -21.51
N ASN A 292 8.96 9.88 -22.54
CA ASN A 292 9.88 11.02 -22.54
C ASN A 292 9.15 12.37 -22.42
N THR A 293 8.00 12.51 -23.08
CA THR A 293 7.21 13.75 -23.03
C THR A 293 6.69 14.02 -21.61
N ILE A 294 6.18 13.00 -20.92
CA ILE A 294 5.65 13.21 -19.57
C ILE A 294 6.75 13.52 -18.58
N ILE A 295 7.85 12.76 -18.60
CA ILE A 295 8.91 12.88 -17.60
C ILE A 295 9.78 14.12 -17.76
N ALA A 296 9.81 14.70 -18.94
CA ALA A 296 10.54 15.95 -19.20
C ALA A 296 10.02 17.17 -18.41
N ASN A 297 8.81 17.08 -17.85
CA ASN A 297 8.23 18.11 -17.00
C ASN A 297 8.76 18.09 -15.55
N ASN A 298 9.50 17.05 -15.15
CA ASN A 298 10.15 16.99 -13.84
C ASN A 298 11.48 17.73 -13.84
N THR A 299 11.79 18.39 -12.73
CA THR A 299 13.02 19.16 -12.52
C THR A 299 14.08 18.38 -11.75
N LEU A 300 13.66 17.57 -10.75
CA LEU A 300 14.54 16.75 -9.92
C LEU A 300 14.85 15.43 -10.64
N ARG A 301 15.81 15.48 -11.58
CA ARG A 301 16.23 14.30 -12.36
C ARG A 301 17.62 14.45 -12.97
N LYS A 302 18.26 13.33 -13.27
CA LYS A 302 19.47 13.28 -14.12
C LYS A 302 19.03 13.28 -15.60
N ASP A 303 19.63 14.14 -16.43
CA ASP A 303 19.30 14.21 -17.85
C ASP A 303 19.55 12.89 -18.57
N LYS A 304 18.49 12.33 -19.13
CA LYS A 304 18.50 11.15 -20.00
C LYS A 304 17.27 11.14 -20.91
N VAL A 305 17.40 10.56 -22.09
CA VAL A 305 16.33 10.38 -23.07
C VAL A 305 16.29 8.95 -23.55
N LEU A 306 15.20 8.25 -23.34
CA LEU A 306 15.04 6.87 -23.81
C LEU A 306 14.90 6.83 -25.32
N TRP A 307 15.68 5.95 -25.93
CA TRP A 307 15.56 5.64 -27.36
C TRP A 307 15.58 4.13 -27.59
N THR A 308 15.10 3.67 -28.75
CA THR A 308 15.03 2.23 -29.07
C THR A 308 15.21 1.99 -30.57
N ASP A 309 15.75 0.83 -30.90
CA ASP A 309 15.75 0.27 -32.29
C ASP A 309 14.51 -0.58 -32.57
N ASN A 310 13.63 -0.79 -31.59
CA ASN A 310 12.39 -1.51 -31.81
C ASN A 310 11.49 -0.77 -32.84
N ASP A 311 10.48 -1.47 -33.33
CA ASP A 311 9.52 -0.93 -34.30
C ASP A 311 8.90 0.40 -33.84
N GLU A 312 8.41 1.16 -34.82
CA GLU A 312 7.70 2.42 -34.56
C GLU A 312 6.54 2.23 -33.59
N GLY A 313 5.82 1.13 -33.72
CA GLY A 313 4.67 0.78 -32.89
C GLY A 313 3.41 1.60 -33.22
N VAL A 314 2.37 1.36 -32.46
CA VAL A 314 1.08 2.05 -32.61
C VAL A 314 1.01 3.18 -31.61
N LYS A 315 0.53 4.33 -32.07
CA LYS A 315 0.30 5.50 -31.22
C LYS A 315 -0.65 5.14 -30.08
N PRO A 316 -0.32 5.47 -28.81
CA PRO A 316 -1.24 5.34 -27.68
C PRO A 316 -2.56 6.08 -27.93
N GLU A 317 -3.66 5.47 -27.51
CA GLU A 317 -5.02 5.95 -27.73
C GLU A 317 -5.67 6.38 -26.41
N LEU A 318 -6.52 7.42 -26.46
CA LEU A 318 -7.34 7.84 -25.32
C LEU A 318 -8.80 7.51 -25.57
N PHE A 319 -9.42 6.79 -24.65
CA PHE A 319 -10.85 6.57 -24.60
C PHE A 319 -11.51 7.32 -23.44
N VAL A 320 -12.58 8.02 -23.71
CA VAL A 320 -13.35 8.78 -22.71
C VAL A 320 -14.76 8.20 -22.60
N ALA A 321 -15.01 7.48 -21.52
CA ALA A 321 -16.32 6.94 -21.19
C ALA A 321 -17.23 8.00 -20.54
N ASN A 322 -18.54 7.78 -20.57
CA ASN A 322 -19.46 8.60 -19.79
C ASN A 322 -19.41 8.23 -18.29
N GLU A 323 -19.25 6.93 -18.00
CA GLU A 323 -19.23 6.37 -16.64
C GLU A 323 -18.13 5.31 -16.52
N GLU A 324 -17.78 4.94 -15.27
CA GLU A 324 -16.79 3.93 -14.93
C GLU A 324 -17.08 2.54 -15.53
N SER A 325 -18.36 2.18 -15.61
CA SER A 325 -18.78 0.90 -16.25
C SER A 325 -18.48 0.88 -17.76
N GLY A 326 -18.69 2.01 -18.46
CA GLY A 326 -18.36 2.15 -19.86
C GLY A 326 -16.86 2.10 -20.13
N GLU A 327 -16.04 2.61 -19.23
CA GLU A 327 -14.58 2.52 -19.27
C GLU A 327 -14.12 1.06 -19.17
N ALA A 328 -14.65 0.32 -18.20
CA ALA A 328 -14.35 -1.09 -18.00
C ALA A 328 -14.88 -1.96 -19.16
N GLN A 329 -16.06 -1.64 -19.70
CA GLN A 329 -16.65 -2.32 -20.86
C GLN A 329 -15.77 -2.16 -22.10
N TYR A 330 -15.31 -0.93 -22.41
CA TYR A 330 -14.40 -0.68 -23.51
C TYR A 330 -13.14 -1.55 -23.38
N THR A 331 -12.54 -1.57 -22.21
CA THR A 331 -11.34 -2.37 -21.94
C THR A 331 -11.61 -3.87 -22.16
N ALA A 332 -12.74 -4.39 -21.67
CA ALA A 332 -13.13 -5.78 -21.85
C ALA A 332 -13.28 -6.14 -23.34
N LEU A 333 -13.94 -5.28 -24.11
CA LEU A 333 -14.14 -5.49 -25.56
C LEU A 333 -12.83 -5.45 -26.33
N GLN A 334 -11.93 -4.52 -26.01
CA GLN A 334 -10.60 -4.46 -26.60
C GLN A 334 -9.81 -5.75 -26.33
N ILE A 335 -9.74 -6.18 -25.05
CA ILE A 335 -9.05 -7.42 -24.68
C ILE A 335 -9.60 -8.61 -25.47
N LYS A 336 -10.92 -8.78 -25.54
CA LYS A 336 -11.54 -9.86 -26.33
C LYS A 336 -11.18 -9.79 -27.81
N THR A 337 -11.21 -8.61 -28.37
CA THR A 337 -10.83 -8.39 -29.79
C THR A 337 -9.38 -8.80 -30.02
N PHE A 338 -8.45 -8.42 -29.16
CA PHE A 338 -7.04 -8.79 -29.30
C PHE A 338 -6.81 -10.30 -29.13
N VAL A 339 -7.47 -10.92 -28.14
CA VAL A 339 -7.36 -12.36 -27.93
C VAL A 339 -7.93 -13.14 -29.12
N GLN A 340 -9.14 -12.78 -29.59
CA GLN A 340 -9.82 -13.52 -30.64
C GLN A 340 -9.24 -13.29 -32.04
N GLN A 341 -8.78 -12.06 -32.34
CA GLN A 341 -8.40 -11.68 -33.70
C GLN A 341 -6.90 -11.53 -33.91
N ARG A 342 -6.10 -11.37 -32.86
CA ARG A 342 -4.68 -11.06 -32.96
C ARG A 342 -3.77 -12.02 -32.21
N GLY A 343 -4.30 -13.09 -31.62
CA GLY A 343 -3.53 -14.14 -30.97
C GLY A 343 -2.84 -13.71 -29.67
N TYR A 344 -3.35 -12.67 -28.99
CA TYR A 344 -2.89 -12.32 -27.65
C TYR A 344 -3.45 -13.32 -26.63
N LYS A 345 -2.70 -13.53 -25.54
CA LYS A 345 -3.17 -14.27 -24.37
C LYS A 345 -3.71 -13.30 -23.31
N TYR A 346 -4.55 -13.78 -22.41
CA TYR A 346 -5.01 -12.94 -21.29
C TYR A 346 -3.87 -12.44 -20.42
N SER A 347 -2.81 -13.22 -20.25
CA SER A 347 -1.58 -12.84 -19.55
C SER A 347 -0.78 -11.69 -20.21
N ASP A 348 -1.05 -11.38 -21.48
CA ASP A 348 -0.40 -10.26 -22.17
C ASP A 348 -0.93 -8.88 -21.73
N PHE A 349 -2.04 -8.85 -20.96
CA PHE A 349 -2.73 -7.62 -20.60
C PHE A 349 -2.58 -7.25 -19.14
N ALA A 350 -2.38 -5.96 -18.89
CA ALA A 350 -2.55 -5.36 -17.58
C ALA A 350 -3.47 -4.14 -17.62
N VAL A 351 -4.36 -4.03 -16.64
CA VAL A 351 -5.14 -2.83 -16.36
C VAL A 351 -4.56 -2.19 -15.11
N LEU A 352 -3.94 -1.04 -15.30
CA LEU A 352 -3.20 -0.34 -14.25
C LEU A 352 -4.01 0.85 -13.73
N MET A 353 -4.06 0.99 -12.43
CA MET A 353 -4.83 2.02 -11.76
C MET A 353 -4.03 2.70 -10.64
N ARG A 354 -4.39 3.92 -10.31
CA ARG A 354 -3.76 4.66 -9.20
C ARG A 354 -4.25 4.17 -7.84
N ILE A 355 -5.52 3.81 -7.73
CA ILE A 355 -6.16 3.33 -6.49
C ILE A 355 -6.94 2.04 -6.74
N ASN A 356 -6.85 1.07 -5.82
CA ASN A 356 -7.52 -0.23 -5.93
C ASN A 356 -9.05 -0.13 -6.00
N ALA A 357 -9.65 0.95 -5.49
CA ALA A 357 -11.10 1.13 -5.54
C ALA A 357 -11.68 1.09 -6.97
N LEU A 358 -10.85 1.34 -7.98
CA LEU A 358 -11.28 1.28 -9.38
C LEU A 358 -11.42 -0.14 -9.92
N SER A 359 -10.80 -1.16 -9.30
CA SER A 359 -10.79 -2.55 -9.80
C SER A 359 -12.20 -3.13 -9.89
N ARG A 360 -13.09 -2.77 -8.97
CA ARG A 360 -14.44 -3.35 -8.85
C ARG A 360 -15.26 -3.26 -10.15
N SER A 361 -15.20 -2.14 -10.84
CA SER A 361 -15.92 -1.97 -12.13
C SER A 361 -15.36 -2.91 -13.19
N TYR A 362 -14.03 -3.10 -13.22
CA TYR A 362 -13.35 -4.01 -14.14
C TYR A 362 -13.66 -5.47 -13.83
N GLU A 363 -13.64 -5.87 -12.57
CA GLU A 363 -13.98 -7.22 -12.11
C GLU A 363 -15.42 -7.57 -12.55
N GLN A 364 -16.38 -6.67 -12.35
CA GLN A 364 -17.77 -6.87 -12.72
C GLN A 364 -17.94 -7.00 -14.25
N GLU A 365 -17.32 -6.12 -15.02
CA GLU A 365 -17.42 -6.19 -16.49
C GLU A 365 -16.66 -7.41 -17.05
N PHE A 366 -15.49 -7.73 -16.55
CA PHE A 366 -14.71 -8.89 -16.99
C PHE A 366 -15.47 -10.20 -16.72
N MET A 367 -16.16 -10.30 -15.57
CA MET A 367 -17.05 -11.43 -15.29
C MET A 367 -18.17 -11.56 -16.33
N LYS A 368 -18.84 -10.46 -16.69
CA LYS A 368 -19.91 -10.46 -17.72
C LYS A 368 -19.39 -10.94 -19.09
N TYR A 369 -18.16 -10.58 -19.44
CA TYR A 369 -17.54 -10.96 -20.70
C TYR A 369 -16.78 -12.28 -20.66
N GLY A 370 -16.75 -12.99 -19.49
CA GLY A 370 -16.02 -14.25 -19.33
C GLY A 370 -14.49 -14.07 -19.50
N ILE A 371 -13.94 -12.95 -19.05
CA ILE A 371 -12.50 -12.67 -19.08
C ILE A 371 -11.91 -13.06 -17.74
N PRO A 372 -10.98 -14.03 -17.68
CA PRO A 372 -10.30 -14.34 -16.44
C PRO A 372 -9.42 -13.17 -16.01
N CYS A 373 -9.54 -12.73 -14.76
CA CYS A 373 -8.73 -11.65 -14.22
C CYS A 373 -8.31 -11.94 -12.79
N LYS A 374 -7.19 -11.35 -12.37
CA LYS A 374 -6.70 -11.40 -11.00
C LYS A 374 -6.34 -10.00 -10.53
N VAL A 375 -6.87 -9.61 -9.36
CA VAL A 375 -6.58 -8.31 -8.72
C VAL A 375 -5.40 -8.49 -7.78
N TYR A 376 -4.39 -7.64 -7.96
CA TYR A 376 -3.22 -7.54 -7.08
C TYR A 376 -3.27 -6.28 -6.23
N GLY A 377 -2.78 -6.40 -4.99
CA GLY A 377 -2.88 -5.33 -3.99
C GLY A 377 -4.15 -5.42 -3.14
N GLY A 378 -4.81 -6.59 -3.15
CA GLY A 378 -5.87 -6.98 -2.20
C GLY A 378 -5.29 -7.47 -0.87
N PHE A 379 -6.10 -8.20 -0.09
CA PHE A 379 -5.61 -8.84 1.13
C PHE A 379 -4.57 -9.92 0.78
N LYS A 380 -3.37 -9.76 1.32
CA LYS A 380 -2.26 -10.73 1.16
C LYS A 380 -2.66 -12.10 1.68
N PHE A 381 -2.21 -13.16 1.02
CA PHE A 381 -2.47 -14.55 1.45
C PHE A 381 -2.06 -14.76 2.92
N PHE A 382 -0.84 -14.36 3.29
CA PHE A 382 -0.33 -14.51 4.65
C PHE A 382 -0.97 -13.55 5.67
N GLU A 383 -1.73 -12.53 5.22
CA GLU A 383 -2.51 -11.63 6.08
C GLU A 383 -3.93 -12.16 6.38
N ARG A 384 -4.37 -13.24 5.72
CA ARG A 384 -5.65 -13.89 5.99
C ARG A 384 -5.71 -14.37 7.43
N LYS A 385 -6.89 -14.20 8.05
CA LYS A 385 -7.07 -14.44 9.50
C LYS A 385 -6.61 -15.85 9.92
N GLU A 386 -7.05 -16.87 9.20
CA GLU A 386 -6.73 -18.29 9.48
C GLU A 386 -5.24 -18.57 9.34
N ILE A 387 -4.56 -17.96 8.39
CA ILE A 387 -3.11 -18.13 8.19
C ILE A 387 -2.34 -17.43 9.31
N LYS A 388 -2.74 -16.20 9.67
CA LYS A 388 -2.18 -15.49 10.81
C LYS A 388 -2.37 -16.20 12.13
N ASP A 389 -3.48 -16.90 12.31
CA ASP A 389 -3.74 -17.66 13.54
C ASP A 389 -2.78 -18.86 13.63
N ILE A 390 -2.56 -19.63 12.54
CA ILE A 390 -1.56 -20.70 12.50
C ILE A 390 -0.14 -20.12 12.69
N THR A 391 0.19 -19.05 11.98
CA THR A 391 1.50 -18.41 12.08
C THR A 391 1.79 -17.90 13.49
N ALA A 392 0.78 -17.41 14.22
CA ALA A 392 0.95 -16.99 15.62
C ALA A 392 1.32 -18.16 16.54
N TYR A 393 0.74 -19.37 16.34
CA TYR A 393 1.21 -20.56 17.07
C TYR A 393 2.68 -20.86 16.79
N LEU A 394 3.10 -20.79 15.52
CA LEU A 394 4.50 -21.02 15.14
C LEU A 394 5.44 -19.93 15.73
N ARG A 395 4.98 -18.68 15.80
CA ARG A 395 5.73 -17.57 16.43
C ARG A 395 5.97 -17.81 17.91
N ILE A 396 4.96 -18.29 18.66
CA ILE A 396 5.10 -18.62 20.08
C ILE A 396 6.18 -19.69 20.30
N LEU A 397 6.25 -20.68 19.40
CA LEU A 397 7.26 -21.74 19.49
C LEU A 397 8.68 -21.21 19.24
N CYS A 398 8.84 -20.14 18.46
CA CYS A 398 10.12 -19.48 18.24
C CYS A 398 10.45 -18.48 19.34
N ASN A 399 9.51 -17.60 19.65
CA ASN A 399 9.68 -16.51 20.60
C ASN A 399 8.57 -16.54 21.68
N PRO A 400 8.79 -17.20 22.82
CA PRO A 400 7.82 -17.21 23.93
C PRO A 400 7.51 -15.83 24.53
N LEU A 401 8.34 -14.81 24.26
CA LEU A 401 8.09 -13.43 24.71
C LEU A 401 7.12 -12.67 23.81
N ASP A 402 6.69 -13.25 22.69
CA ASP A 402 5.75 -12.62 21.76
C ASP A 402 4.33 -12.59 22.33
N ASN A 403 4.05 -11.56 23.11
CA ASN A 403 2.77 -11.36 23.78
C ASN A 403 1.60 -11.30 22.79
N GLU A 404 1.78 -10.65 21.61
CA GLU A 404 0.73 -10.53 20.60
C GLU A 404 0.35 -11.88 19.98
N ALA A 405 1.32 -12.75 19.76
CA ALA A 405 1.06 -14.08 19.26
C ALA A 405 0.29 -14.92 20.29
N VAL A 406 0.65 -14.87 21.57
CA VAL A 406 -0.07 -15.57 22.66
C VAL A 406 -1.51 -15.07 22.75
N LEU A 407 -1.71 -13.77 22.86
CA LEU A 407 -3.03 -13.14 22.97
C LEU A 407 -3.92 -13.44 21.76
N ARG A 408 -3.33 -13.57 20.58
CA ARG A 408 -4.04 -13.91 19.36
C ARG A 408 -4.65 -15.30 19.39
N VAL A 409 -3.95 -16.30 19.91
CA VAL A 409 -4.33 -17.72 19.79
C VAL A 409 -4.81 -18.37 21.08
N ILE A 410 -4.72 -17.73 22.22
CA ILE A 410 -5.09 -18.30 23.51
C ILE A 410 -6.53 -18.85 23.53
N ASN A 411 -7.42 -18.23 22.74
CA ASN A 411 -8.81 -18.66 22.58
C ASN A 411 -9.19 -18.98 21.11
N VAL A 412 -8.23 -19.37 20.29
CA VAL A 412 -8.44 -19.84 18.89
C VAL A 412 -7.80 -21.21 18.70
N PRO A 413 -8.58 -22.28 18.43
CA PRO A 413 -10.04 -22.41 18.47
C PRO A 413 -10.66 -22.00 19.81
N LYS A 414 -11.97 -21.79 19.86
CA LYS A 414 -12.67 -21.38 21.09
C LYS A 414 -12.43 -22.38 22.21
N ARG A 415 -11.81 -21.93 23.32
CA ARG A 415 -11.52 -22.70 24.53
C ARG A 415 -12.33 -22.25 25.73
N GLY A 416 -13.19 -21.24 25.52
CA GLY A 416 -14.00 -20.62 26.59
C GLY A 416 -13.15 -19.76 27.54
N ILE A 417 -11.96 -19.30 27.12
CA ILE A 417 -11.17 -18.30 27.86
C ILE A 417 -11.75 -16.95 27.46
N GLY A 418 -12.50 -16.33 28.37
CA GLY A 418 -13.17 -15.05 28.10
C GLY A 418 -12.24 -13.85 28.31
N ASP A 419 -12.64 -12.69 27.77
CA ASP A 419 -11.87 -11.43 27.79
C ASP A 419 -11.41 -11.05 29.20
N LYS A 420 -12.28 -11.18 30.21
CA LYS A 420 -11.90 -10.90 31.61
C LYS A 420 -10.77 -11.80 32.14
N SER A 421 -10.70 -13.05 31.67
CA SER A 421 -9.60 -13.96 32.07
C SER A 421 -8.30 -13.58 31.37
N ILE A 422 -8.39 -13.09 30.13
CA ILE A 422 -7.26 -12.56 29.37
C ILE A 422 -6.76 -11.27 29.99
N GLU A 423 -7.65 -10.33 30.36
CA GLU A 423 -7.30 -9.10 31.05
C GLU A 423 -6.57 -9.35 32.38
N GLN A 424 -7.06 -10.32 33.17
CA GLN A 424 -6.42 -10.71 34.43
C GLN A 424 -5.05 -11.36 34.19
N LEU A 425 -4.91 -12.17 33.14
CA LEU A 425 -3.64 -12.77 32.75
C LEU A 425 -2.62 -11.69 32.36
N VAL A 426 -3.03 -10.74 31.53
CA VAL A 426 -2.19 -9.60 31.11
C VAL A 426 -1.78 -8.76 32.32
N TYR A 427 -2.75 -8.36 33.16
CA TYR A 427 -2.48 -7.60 34.38
C TYR A 427 -1.51 -8.31 35.33
N TYR A 428 -1.71 -9.61 35.53
CA TYR A 428 -0.81 -10.42 36.36
C TYR A 428 0.60 -10.46 35.80
N SER A 429 0.74 -10.66 34.49
CA SER A 429 2.02 -10.71 33.82
C SER A 429 2.76 -9.36 33.93
N GLU A 430 2.10 -8.25 33.62
CA GLU A 430 2.67 -6.91 33.72
C GLU A 430 3.11 -6.57 35.15
N LYS A 431 2.26 -6.85 36.13
CA LYS A 431 2.54 -6.60 37.56
C LYS A 431 3.77 -7.35 38.07
N ASN A 432 4.04 -8.54 37.54
CA ASN A 432 5.15 -9.40 37.98
C ASN A 432 6.36 -9.33 37.03
N GLY A 433 6.34 -8.46 35.99
CA GLY A 433 7.42 -8.35 35.01
C GLY A 433 7.59 -9.63 34.16
N LEU A 434 6.50 -10.37 33.95
CA LEU A 434 6.47 -11.62 33.19
C LEU A 434 5.92 -11.37 31.77
N SER A 435 6.30 -12.22 30.82
CA SER A 435 5.57 -12.29 29.56
C SER A 435 4.17 -12.89 29.75
N VAL A 436 3.26 -12.66 28.80
CA VAL A 436 1.94 -13.32 28.82
C VAL A 436 2.08 -14.84 28.75
N PHE A 437 3.08 -15.34 28.04
CA PHE A 437 3.43 -16.75 27.98
C PHE A 437 3.81 -17.29 29.37
N ASP A 438 4.70 -16.60 30.08
CA ASP A 438 5.07 -16.99 31.46
C ASP A 438 3.86 -16.98 32.38
N GLY A 439 2.98 -15.99 32.24
CA GLY A 439 1.70 -15.93 32.96
C GLY A 439 0.78 -17.11 32.67
N VAL A 440 0.74 -17.62 31.44
CA VAL A 440 0.03 -18.87 31.10
C VAL A 440 0.64 -20.06 31.83
N PHE A 441 1.96 -20.14 31.92
CA PHE A 441 2.66 -21.22 32.63
C PHE A 441 2.51 -21.12 34.15
N ASP A 442 2.28 -19.92 34.66
CA ASP A 442 2.02 -19.63 36.07
C ASP A 442 0.51 -19.45 36.39
N CYS A 443 -0.35 -20.07 35.58
CA CYS A 443 -1.80 -19.89 35.62
C CYS A 443 -2.45 -20.24 36.98
N ASP A 444 -1.78 -21.01 37.83
CA ASP A 444 -2.28 -21.38 39.16
C ASP A 444 -2.25 -20.19 40.14
N ASN A 445 -1.40 -19.20 39.91
CA ASN A 445 -1.25 -18.00 40.76
C ASN A 445 -2.12 -16.82 40.30
N LEU A 446 -2.85 -16.97 39.16
CA LEU A 446 -3.77 -15.93 38.69
C LEU A 446 -4.96 -15.76 39.66
N ASP A 447 -5.47 -14.53 39.78
CA ASP A 447 -6.71 -14.28 40.53
C ASP A 447 -7.95 -14.58 39.68
N LEU A 448 -8.15 -15.87 39.43
CA LEU A 448 -9.24 -16.42 38.61
C LEU A 448 -9.88 -17.61 39.32
N ASN A 449 -11.15 -17.89 38.98
CA ASN A 449 -11.83 -19.08 39.47
C ASN A 449 -11.22 -20.39 38.89
N ALA A 450 -11.43 -21.52 39.55
CA ALA A 450 -10.86 -22.81 39.16
C ALA A 450 -11.20 -23.22 37.73
N GLY A 451 -12.40 -22.90 37.26
CA GLY A 451 -12.82 -23.20 35.88
C GLY A 451 -12.06 -22.40 34.81
N ALA A 452 -11.80 -21.13 35.08
CA ALA A 452 -10.99 -20.30 34.19
C ALA A 452 -9.51 -20.75 34.18
N LYS A 453 -8.95 -21.04 35.36
CA LYS A 453 -7.59 -21.61 35.47
C LYS A 453 -7.45 -22.92 34.72
N ALA A 454 -8.45 -23.83 34.81
CA ALA A 454 -8.43 -25.12 34.11
C ALA A 454 -8.39 -24.94 32.58
N LYS A 455 -9.09 -23.93 32.02
CA LYS A 455 -9.07 -23.63 30.60
C LYS A 455 -7.69 -23.11 30.14
N ILE A 456 -7.08 -22.21 30.92
CA ILE A 456 -5.73 -21.71 30.64
C ILE A 456 -4.70 -22.83 30.75
N ARG A 457 -4.85 -23.72 31.74
CA ARG A 457 -4.01 -24.94 31.88
C ARG A 457 -4.14 -25.84 30.65
N GLY A 458 -5.35 -26.03 30.11
CA GLY A 458 -5.54 -26.76 28.86
C GLY A 458 -4.77 -26.16 27.66
N PHE A 459 -4.72 -24.83 27.57
CA PHE A 459 -3.89 -24.17 26.57
C PHE A 459 -2.38 -24.37 26.84
N LYS A 460 -1.92 -24.23 28.09
CA LYS A 460 -0.55 -24.54 28.50
C LYS A 460 -0.13 -25.94 28.09
N ASP A 461 -0.99 -26.97 28.32
CA ASP A 461 -0.70 -28.35 27.98
C ASP A 461 -0.53 -28.58 26.48
N ILE A 462 -1.31 -27.90 25.66
CA ILE A 462 -1.17 -27.90 24.19
C ILE A 462 0.18 -27.32 23.79
N ILE A 463 0.49 -26.13 24.27
CA ILE A 463 1.74 -25.44 23.93
C ILE A 463 2.96 -26.25 24.40
N SER A 464 2.91 -26.82 25.60
CA SER A 464 4.00 -27.68 26.12
C SER A 464 4.31 -28.85 25.18
N LYS A 465 3.28 -29.53 24.63
CA LYS A 465 3.45 -30.61 23.66
C LYS A 465 4.06 -30.11 22.34
N LEU A 466 3.64 -28.94 21.88
CA LEU A 466 4.16 -28.35 20.65
C LEU A 466 5.62 -27.88 20.78
N ILE A 467 6.04 -27.42 21.97
CA ILE A 467 7.45 -27.10 22.23
C ILE A 467 8.32 -28.37 22.09
N VAL A 468 7.88 -29.49 22.61
CA VAL A 468 8.59 -30.77 22.44
C VAL A 468 8.61 -31.21 20.98
N ALA A 469 7.48 -31.06 20.27
CA ALA A 469 7.39 -31.38 18.85
C ALA A 469 8.36 -30.55 17.98
N LYS A 470 8.53 -29.28 18.29
CA LYS A 470 9.50 -28.40 17.60
C LYS A 470 10.93 -28.94 17.61
N GLU A 471 11.37 -29.53 18.73
CA GLU A 471 12.73 -30.03 18.87
C GLU A 471 12.97 -31.37 18.13
N THR A 472 11.90 -32.05 17.74
CA THR A 472 12.00 -33.45 17.23
C THR A 472 11.45 -33.62 15.81
N MET A 473 10.65 -32.68 15.30
CA MET A 473 9.95 -32.83 14.03
C MET A 473 10.49 -31.92 12.95
N PRO A 474 10.54 -32.37 11.68
CA PRO A 474 10.77 -31.49 10.52
C PRO A 474 9.66 -30.43 10.42
N LEU A 475 9.96 -29.32 9.73
CA LEU A 475 9.09 -28.14 9.63
C LEU A 475 7.64 -28.48 9.20
N LEU A 476 7.48 -29.25 8.11
CA LEU A 476 6.14 -29.59 7.61
C LEU A 476 5.34 -30.42 8.63
N GLU A 477 5.98 -31.40 9.27
CA GLU A 477 5.33 -32.24 10.26
C GLU A 477 4.99 -31.47 11.54
N LEU A 478 5.85 -30.52 11.94
CA LEU A 478 5.56 -29.60 13.04
C LEU A 478 4.30 -28.77 12.75
N VAL A 479 4.17 -28.20 11.54
CA VAL A 479 3.00 -27.38 11.18
C VAL A 479 1.73 -28.23 11.16
N LYS A 480 1.79 -29.46 10.63
CA LYS A 480 0.67 -30.41 10.71
C LYS A 480 0.30 -30.73 12.14
N GLU A 481 1.30 -30.94 13.01
CA GLU A 481 1.09 -31.23 14.43
C GLU A 481 0.46 -30.01 15.15
N VAL A 482 0.86 -28.80 14.83
CA VAL A 482 0.20 -27.57 15.34
C VAL A 482 -1.29 -27.59 14.98
N ILE A 483 -1.64 -27.82 13.73
CA ILE A 483 -3.04 -27.87 13.27
C ILE A 483 -3.81 -28.98 13.98
N ALA A 484 -3.22 -30.15 14.14
CA ALA A 484 -3.85 -31.33 14.78
C ALA A 484 -4.03 -31.13 16.29
N LYS A 485 -2.96 -30.80 17.04
CA LYS A 485 -3.00 -30.67 18.51
C LYS A 485 -3.85 -29.50 19.00
N THR A 486 -3.92 -28.43 18.22
CA THR A 486 -4.79 -27.30 18.55
C THR A 486 -6.25 -27.54 18.17
N ASN A 487 -6.54 -28.61 17.39
CA ASN A 487 -7.83 -28.86 16.75
C ASN A 487 -8.27 -27.66 15.88
N PHE A 488 -7.32 -27.09 15.13
CA PHE A 488 -7.52 -25.81 14.42
C PHE A 488 -8.65 -25.87 13.40
N MET A 489 -8.82 -27.01 12.72
CA MET A 489 -9.86 -27.21 11.71
C MET A 489 -11.28 -27.13 12.28
N SER A 490 -11.45 -27.25 13.60
CA SER A 490 -12.76 -27.05 14.26
C SER A 490 -13.29 -25.62 14.17
N CYS A 491 -12.42 -24.64 13.81
CA CYS A 491 -12.87 -23.30 13.52
C CYS A 491 -13.76 -23.20 12.26
N PHE A 492 -13.78 -24.23 11.41
CA PHE A 492 -14.42 -24.25 10.09
C PHE A 492 -15.36 -25.45 9.90
N GLU A 493 -15.95 -25.99 10.99
CA GLU A 493 -16.82 -27.17 10.92
C GLU A 493 -18.16 -26.89 10.23
N GLU A 494 -18.67 -25.66 10.33
CA GLU A 494 -19.91 -25.28 9.63
C GLU A 494 -19.69 -25.34 8.10
N ASP A 495 -20.63 -26.01 7.42
CA ASP A 495 -20.60 -26.19 5.96
C ASP A 495 -21.08 -24.93 5.24
N THR A 496 -20.17 -23.95 5.11
CA THR A 496 -20.39 -22.69 4.43
C THR A 496 -19.32 -22.46 3.36
N PRO A 497 -19.65 -21.80 2.23
CA PRO A 497 -18.66 -21.50 1.20
C PRO A 497 -17.44 -20.74 1.75
N GLU A 498 -17.65 -19.85 2.73
CA GLU A 498 -16.57 -19.10 3.38
C GLU A 498 -15.62 -20.02 4.16
N ASN A 499 -16.17 -21.00 4.88
CA ASN A 499 -15.34 -21.96 5.63
C ASN A 499 -14.62 -22.93 4.71
N ASP A 500 -15.22 -23.32 3.58
CA ASP A 500 -14.54 -24.11 2.57
C ASP A 500 -13.36 -23.39 1.95
N ASP A 501 -13.48 -22.09 1.72
CA ASP A 501 -12.36 -21.29 1.25
C ASP A 501 -11.26 -21.14 2.31
N LYS A 502 -11.61 -21.02 3.59
CA LYS A 502 -10.62 -21.05 4.68
C LYS A 502 -9.90 -22.40 4.79
N LYS A 503 -10.61 -23.52 4.62
CA LYS A 503 -9.99 -24.88 4.55
C LYS A 503 -9.01 -24.99 3.38
N LYS A 504 -9.37 -24.46 2.18
CA LYS A 504 -8.46 -24.40 1.04
C LYS A 504 -7.23 -23.54 1.35
N ASN A 505 -7.42 -22.39 1.99
CA ASN A 505 -6.30 -21.53 2.40
C ASN A 505 -5.32 -22.26 3.36
N VAL A 506 -5.83 -23.04 4.31
CA VAL A 506 -4.98 -23.84 5.20
C VAL A 506 -4.19 -24.89 4.43
N ASN A 507 -4.81 -25.56 3.44
CA ASN A 507 -4.12 -26.53 2.59
C ASN A 507 -3.07 -25.87 1.70
N GLU A 508 -3.36 -24.69 1.14
CA GLU A 508 -2.40 -23.90 0.36
C GLU A 508 -1.22 -23.44 1.23
N PHE A 509 -1.49 -23.07 2.49
CA PHE A 509 -0.44 -22.78 3.47
C PHE A 509 0.47 -23.99 3.71
N LEU A 510 -0.09 -25.20 3.89
CA LEU A 510 0.71 -26.41 4.03
C LEU A 510 1.56 -26.69 2.79
N SER A 511 1.03 -26.45 1.60
CA SER A 511 1.81 -26.57 0.35
C SER A 511 2.99 -25.60 0.30
N SER A 512 2.81 -24.35 0.76
CA SER A 512 3.90 -23.38 0.84
C SER A 512 4.98 -23.79 1.86
N VAL A 513 4.58 -24.40 2.98
CA VAL A 513 5.52 -24.98 3.97
C VAL A 513 6.32 -26.12 3.37
N GLU A 514 5.66 -27.02 2.63
CA GLU A 514 6.30 -28.16 1.97
C GLU A 514 7.32 -27.71 0.93
N GLU A 515 6.96 -26.73 0.11
CA GLU A 515 7.87 -26.16 -0.88
C GLU A 515 9.08 -25.51 -0.24
N PHE A 516 8.88 -24.70 0.80
CA PHE A 516 9.98 -24.08 1.54
C PHE A 516 10.91 -25.16 2.15
N ALA A 517 10.34 -26.18 2.80
CA ALA A 517 11.12 -27.25 3.41
C ALA A 517 11.91 -28.07 2.37
N ARG A 518 11.36 -28.25 1.17
CA ARG A 518 12.04 -28.92 0.04
C ARG A 518 13.23 -28.11 -0.47
N LEU A 519 13.07 -26.79 -0.58
CA LEU A 519 14.11 -25.90 -1.07
C LEU A 519 15.18 -25.59 -0.01
N ASN A 520 14.80 -25.64 1.27
CA ASN A 520 15.64 -25.27 2.41
C ASN A 520 15.55 -26.35 3.53
N PRO A 521 16.09 -27.57 3.30
CA PRO A 521 15.82 -28.72 4.17
C PRO A 521 16.38 -28.61 5.59
N GLU A 522 17.40 -27.76 5.80
CA GLU A 522 18.04 -27.55 7.10
C GLU A 522 17.66 -26.21 7.76
N SER A 523 16.76 -25.45 7.15
CA SER A 523 16.38 -24.15 7.67
C SER A 523 15.48 -24.26 8.89
N PRO A 524 15.77 -23.48 9.95
CA PRO A 524 14.94 -23.47 11.16
C PRO A 524 13.57 -22.83 10.90
N LEU A 525 12.60 -23.13 11.78
CA LEU A 525 11.26 -22.53 11.75
C LEU A 525 11.28 -20.99 11.67
N SER A 526 12.23 -20.36 12.36
CA SER A 526 12.37 -18.89 12.34
C SER A 526 12.67 -18.34 10.94
N GLU A 527 13.37 -19.07 10.10
CA GLU A 527 13.67 -18.65 8.73
C GLU A 527 12.44 -18.73 7.82
N TYR A 528 11.62 -19.77 7.99
CA TYR A 528 10.31 -19.83 7.32
C TYR A 528 9.41 -18.67 7.74
N LEU A 529 9.31 -18.37 9.05
CA LEU A 529 8.52 -17.23 9.54
C LEU A 529 9.03 -15.89 8.98
N ASN A 530 10.33 -15.72 8.83
CA ASN A 530 10.89 -14.53 8.22
C ASN A 530 10.50 -14.43 6.73
N SER A 531 10.57 -15.54 5.98
CA SER A 531 10.24 -15.54 4.55
C SER A 531 8.79 -15.10 4.29
N ILE A 532 7.83 -15.62 5.06
CA ILE A 532 6.42 -15.24 4.93
C ILE A 532 6.13 -13.81 5.42
N THR A 533 6.83 -13.34 6.45
CA THR A 533 6.63 -11.98 6.97
C THR A 533 7.21 -10.92 6.04
N LEU A 534 8.31 -11.22 5.37
CA LEU A 534 8.99 -10.29 4.45
C LEU A 534 8.44 -10.36 3.01
N SER A 535 7.45 -11.24 2.72
CA SER A 535 6.85 -11.32 1.38
C SER A 535 6.08 -10.03 1.04
N SER A 536 6.16 -9.59 -0.20
CA SER A 536 5.53 -8.37 -0.73
C SER A 536 4.40 -8.71 -1.71
N ASP A 537 3.53 -7.70 -2.01
CA ASP A 537 2.44 -7.86 -2.98
C ASP A 537 2.94 -8.19 -4.39
N THR A 538 4.15 -7.74 -4.73
CA THR A 538 4.80 -8.04 -6.02
C THR A 538 5.25 -9.49 -6.12
N ASP A 539 5.55 -10.13 -4.99
CA ASP A 539 5.98 -11.54 -4.95
C ASP A 539 4.81 -12.50 -5.24
N GLU A 540 3.56 -12.05 -5.04
CA GLU A 540 2.35 -12.82 -5.33
C GLU A 540 1.94 -12.79 -6.82
N ILE A 541 2.58 -11.96 -7.65
CA ILE A 541 2.25 -11.88 -9.08
C ILE A 541 2.86 -13.08 -9.81
N ASN A 542 2.09 -14.14 -9.89
CA ASN A 542 2.44 -15.37 -10.59
C ASN A 542 2.00 -15.32 -12.05
N GLU A 543 2.71 -16.03 -12.92
CA GLU A 543 2.29 -16.26 -14.29
C GLU A 543 1.05 -17.13 -14.35
N GLY A 544 0.04 -16.68 -15.10
CA GLY A 544 -1.21 -17.40 -15.29
C GLY A 544 -1.98 -16.83 -16.49
N GLU A 545 -2.91 -17.60 -17.05
CA GLU A 545 -3.73 -17.14 -18.20
C GLU A 545 -4.89 -16.23 -17.74
N PHE A 546 -4.57 -15.09 -17.15
CA PHE A 546 -5.55 -14.09 -16.71
C PHE A 546 -5.03 -12.68 -16.97
N VAL A 547 -5.95 -11.72 -17.04
CA VAL A 547 -5.64 -10.29 -17.12
C VAL A 547 -5.23 -9.79 -15.73
N THR A 548 -4.11 -9.08 -15.65
CA THR A 548 -3.65 -8.46 -14.40
C THR A 548 -4.42 -7.16 -14.15
N LEU A 549 -5.10 -7.06 -13.00
CA LEU A 549 -5.66 -5.83 -12.45
C LEU A 549 -4.80 -5.39 -11.26
N ALA A 550 -4.14 -4.24 -11.34
CA ALA A 550 -3.18 -3.86 -10.30
C ALA A 550 -3.01 -2.35 -10.16
N THR A 551 -2.52 -1.90 -9.01
CA THR A 551 -2.01 -0.54 -8.91
C THR A 551 -0.70 -0.40 -9.67
N ILE A 552 -0.40 0.82 -10.12
CA ILE A 552 0.86 1.10 -10.83
C ILE A 552 2.07 0.74 -9.96
N HIS A 553 2.00 0.96 -8.64
CA HIS A 553 3.08 0.61 -7.71
C HIS A 553 3.38 -0.89 -7.67
N SER A 554 2.32 -1.73 -7.70
CA SER A 554 2.45 -3.18 -7.60
C SER A 554 3.08 -3.82 -8.84
N VAL A 555 3.12 -3.12 -9.98
CA VAL A 555 3.68 -3.64 -11.24
C VAL A 555 5.05 -3.03 -11.58
N LYS A 556 5.67 -2.30 -10.68
CA LYS A 556 7.05 -1.86 -10.87
C LYS A 556 7.96 -3.08 -11.03
N GLY A 557 8.84 -3.06 -12.04
CA GLY A 557 9.68 -4.20 -12.43
C GLY A 557 9.03 -5.14 -13.47
N LEU A 558 7.70 -5.20 -13.56
CA LEU A 558 7.00 -6.05 -14.53
C LEU A 558 6.83 -5.39 -15.89
N GLU A 559 6.40 -6.16 -16.90
CA GLU A 559 6.12 -5.68 -18.26
C GLU A 559 5.04 -6.52 -18.94
N TYR A 560 4.22 -5.87 -19.78
CA TYR A 560 3.10 -6.48 -20.45
C TYR A 560 3.08 -6.07 -21.91
N ARG A 561 2.60 -6.95 -22.80
CA ARG A 561 2.46 -6.61 -24.24
C ARG A 561 1.47 -5.47 -24.44
N CYS A 562 0.39 -5.46 -23.67
CA CYS A 562 -0.67 -4.45 -23.76
C CYS A 562 -1.03 -3.91 -22.38
N VAL A 563 -1.02 -2.59 -22.20
CA VAL A 563 -1.35 -1.91 -20.95
C VAL A 563 -2.53 -0.99 -21.17
N PHE A 564 -3.53 -1.10 -20.31
CA PHE A 564 -4.60 -0.13 -20.13
C PHE A 564 -4.32 0.67 -18.86
N LEU A 565 -4.11 1.97 -19.00
CA LEU A 565 -3.93 2.88 -17.87
C LEU A 565 -5.25 3.62 -17.64
N CYS A 566 -5.93 3.28 -16.57
CA CYS A 566 -7.30 3.69 -16.30
C CYS A 566 -7.41 4.72 -15.18
N GLY A 567 -8.56 5.40 -15.13
CA GLY A 567 -8.85 6.38 -14.10
C GLY A 567 -8.01 7.65 -14.24
N LEU A 568 -7.70 8.07 -15.48
CA LEU A 568 -6.96 9.29 -15.75
C LEU A 568 -7.85 10.54 -15.57
N ASP A 569 -8.35 10.70 -14.35
CA ASP A 569 -9.22 11.78 -13.93
C ASP A 569 -8.52 12.63 -12.87
N ALA A 570 -8.84 13.94 -12.84
CA ALA A 570 -8.36 14.86 -11.81
C ALA A 570 -8.74 14.33 -10.40
N GLU A 571 -7.91 14.63 -9.41
CA GLU A 571 -8.04 14.18 -8.01
C GLU A 571 -7.83 12.66 -7.79
N ILE A 572 -7.81 11.85 -8.86
CA ILE A 572 -7.50 10.42 -8.83
C ILE A 572 -6.05 10.18 -9.24
N PHE A 573 -5.65 10.71 -10.41
CA PHE A 573 -4.28 10.61 -10.90
C PHE A 573 -3.88 11.86 -11.71
N PRO A 574 -3.07 12.80 -11.13
CA PRO A 574 -2.46 12.72 -9.78
C PRO A 574 -3.49 12.82 -8.65
N MET A 575 -3.14 12.23 -7.49
CA MET A 575 -3.99 12.37 -6.30
C MET A 575 -4.04 13.82 -5.83
N GLN A 576 -5.20 14.27 -5.36
CA GLN A 576 -5.39 15.63 -4.82
C GLN A 576 -4.36 15.98 -3.74
N ARG A 577 -4.11 15.04 -2.83
CA ARG A 577 -3.13 15.20 -1.76
C ARG A 577 -1.71 15.50 -2.29
N ALA A 578 -1.31 14.87 -3.40
CA ALA A 578 0.01 15.08 -3.98
C ALA A 578 0.19 16.50 -4.53
N LEU A 579 -0.90 17.13 -5.01
CA LEU A 579 -0.91 18.53 -5.44
C LEU A 579 -0.83 19.48 -4.24
N GLU A 580 -1.45 19.11 -3.11
CA GLU A 580 -1.44 19.92 -1.87
C GLU A 580 -0.10 19.83 -1.12
N GLU A 581 0.60 18.70 -1.21
CA GLU A 581 1.89 18.44 -0.54
C GLU A 581 3.11 18.70 -1.45
N ASP A 582 2.92 19.25 -2.64
CA ASP A 582 3.96 19.54 -3.63
C ASP A 582 4.77 18.30 -4.06
N THR A 583 4.12 17.13 -4.08
CA THR A 583 4.71 15.85 -4.49
C THR A 583 4.28 15.41 -5.90
N GLU A 584 3.86 16.34 -6.74
CA GLU A 584 3.37 16.09 -8.10
C GLU A 584 4.43 15.41 -8.97
N GLU A 585 5.72 15.70 -8.78
CA GLU A 585 6.80 15.07 -9.54
C GLU A 585 6.88 13.56 -9.29
N GLU A 586 6.54 13.08 -8.08
CA GLU A 586 6.46 11.65 -7.78
C GLU A 586 5.27 10.99 -8.52
N GLU A 587 4.11 11.64 -8.55
CA GLU A 587 2.97 11.16 -9.33
C GLU A 587 3.28 11.12 -10.84
N ARG A 588 4.08 12.08 -11.34
CA ARG A 588 4.53 12.07 -12.75
C ARG A 588 5.53 10.95 -13.03
N ARG A 589 6.42 10.62 -12.09
CA ARG A 589 7.26 9.41 -12.17
C ARG A 589 6.40 8.15 -12.16
N LEU A 590 5.32 8.13 -11.38
CA LEU A 590 4.38 7.01 -11.39
C LEU A 590 3.69 6.86 -12.75
N MET A 591 3.31 7.97 -13.40
CA MET A 591 2.78 7.97 -14.77
C MET A 591 3.83 7.44 -15.78
N TYR A 592 5.08 7.88 -15.66
CA TYR A 592 6.18 7.37 -16.46
C TYR A 592 6.40 5.86 -16.26
N VAL A 593 6.37 5.38 -15.01
CA VAL A 593 6.43 3.94 -14.69
C VAL A 593 5.31 3.20 -15.40
N ALA A 594 4.06 3.68 -15.31
CA ALA A 594 2.91 3.03 -15.93
C ALA A 594 3.06 2.90 -17.45
N ILE A 595 3.44 3.99 -18.14
CA ILE A 595 3.67 4.02 -19.59
C ILE A 595 4.76 3.00 -19.98
N THR A 596 5.86 2.97 -19.24
CA THR A 596 7.00 2.10 -19.53
C THR A 596 6.78 0.62 -19.18
N ARG A 597 5.60 0.25 -18.63
CA ARG A 597 5.22 -1.19 -18.49
C ARG A 597 4.75 -1.79 -19.81
N ALA A 598 4.33 -0.95 -20.78
CA ALA A 598 3.85 -1.41 -22.07
C ALA A 598 5.01 -1.76 -23.02
N ARG A 599 4.88 -2.90 -23.70
CA ARG A 599 5.82 -3.34 -24.75
C ARG A 599 5.35 -2.90 -26.14
N GLU A 600 4.11 -3.24 -26.50
CA GLU A 600 3.58 -3.09 -27.87
C GLU A 600 2.42 -2.11 -27.95
N ARG A 601 1.52 -2.09 -26.93
CA ARG A 601 0.31 -1.30 -26.95
C ARG A 601 0.04 -0.61 -25.60
N LEU A 602 -0.43 0.63 -25.70
CA LEU A 602 -0.80 1.43 -24.55
C LEU A 602 -2.12 2.14 -24.82
N PHE A 603 -3.06 2.01 -23.89
CA PHE A 603 -4.35 2.67 -23.91
C PHE A 603 -4.49 3.53 -22.65
N PHE A 604 -4.94 4.76 -22.83
CA PHE A 604 -5.36 5.64 -21.75
C PHE A 604 -6.87 5.66 -21.68
N THR A 605 -7.41 5.54 -20.48
CA THR A 605 -8.86 5.57 -20.31
C THR A 605 -9.26 6.47 -19.13
N ARG A 606 -10.43 7.10 -19.27
CA ARG A 606 -11.06 7.92 -18.24
C ARG A 606 -12.57 7.88 -18.34
N ALA A 607 -13.26 8.26 -17.26
CA ALA A 607 -14.71 8.46 -17.27
C ALA A 607 -15.07 9.92 -16.99
N ARG A 608 -16.21 10.40 -17.51
CA ARG A 608 -16.74 11.75 -17.24
C ARG A 608 -17.46 11.85 -15.90
N SER A 609 -17.91 10.73 -15.36
CA SER A 609 -18.46 10.64 -14.02
C SER A 609 -18.11 9.30 -13.38
N ARG A 610 -17.93 9.31 -12.05
CA ARG A 610 -17.61 8.11 -11.27
C ARG A 610 -18.39 8.07 -9.97
N PHE A 611 -18.66 6.84 -9.53
CA PHE A 611 -19.18 6.59 -8.18
C PHE A 611 -17.99 6.29 -7.25
N LEU A 612 -17.62 7.28 -6.46
CA LEU A 612 -16.52 7.17 -5.48
C LEU A 612 -16.96 7.75 -4.13
N TYR A 613 -16.50 7.12 -3.05
CA TYR A 613 -16.75 7.57 -1.66
C TYR A 613 -18.24 7.79 -1.35
N GLY A 614 -19.10 6.91 -1.86
CA GLY A 614 -20.53 6.94 -1.56
C GLY A 614 -21.37 7.91 -2.40
N GLY A 615 -20.81 8.51 -3.45
CA GLY A 615 -21.54 9.41 -4.33
C GLY A 615 -21.04 9.41 -5.77
N ARG A 616 -21.93 9.74 -6.71
CA ARG A 616 -21.57 9.95 -8.13
C ARG A 616 -21.10 11.40 -8.31
N ARG A 617 -19.92 11.57 -8.93
CA ARG A 617 -19.32 12.89 -9.19
C ARG A 617 -18.89 13.00 -10.64
N ALA A 618 -19.07 14.17 -11.23
CA ALA A 618 -18.40 14.52 -12.48
C ALA A 618 -16.89 14.63 -12.26
N THR A 619 -16.10 14.16 -13.22
CA THR A 619 -14.64 14.20 -13.16
C THR A 619 -14.07 15.00 -14.33
N GLU A 620 -13.05 15.79 -14.04
CA GLU A 620 -12.27 16.49 -15.05
C GLU A 620 -11.10 15.62 -15.53
N PRO A 621 -10.54 15.88 -16.72
CA PRO A 621 -9.36 15.16 -17.21
C PRO A 621 -8.17 15.31 -16.27
N SER A 622 -7.37 14.26 -16.15
CA SER A 622 -6.06 14.29 -15.48
C SER A 622 -5.16 15.39 -16.09
N LYS A 623 -4.40 16.08 -15.24
CA LYS A 623 -3.35 17.00 -15.67
C LYS A 623 -2.35 16.32 -16.62
N PHE A 624 -2.04 15.06 -16.40
CA PHE A 624 -1.13 14.30 -17.25
C PHE A 624 -1.66 14.10 -18.68
N LEU A 625 -2.98 14.00 -18.86
CA LEU A 625 -3.57 14.01 -20.20
C LEU A 625 -3.43 15.39 -20.88
N THR A 626 -3.42 16.45 -20.10
CA THR A 626 -3.18 17.82 -20.62
C THR A 626 -1.72 17.98 -21.06
N GLU A 627 -0.77 17.43 -20.30
CA GLU A 627 0.66 17.42 -20.66
C GLU A 627 0.93 16.58 -21.93
N LEU A 628 0.13 15.55 -22.18
CA LEU A 628 0.19 14.69 -23.38
C LEU A 628 -0.74 15.14 -24.51
N SER A 629 -1.45 16.27 -24.37
CA SER A 629 -2.52 16.69 -25.31
C SER A 629 -2.07 16.78 -26.75
N ASP A 630 -0.89 17.34 -27.02
CA ASP A 630 -0.34 17.50 -28.38
C ASP A 630 -0.02 16.14 -29.02
N LYS A 631 0.47 15.19 -28.21
CA LYS A 631 0.75 13.81 -28.64
C LYS A 631 -0.55 13.02 -28.88
N LEU A 632 -1.56 13.21 -28.04
CA LEU A 632 -2.86 12.55 -28.18
C LEU A 632 -3.72 13.18 -29.30
N GLY A 633 -3.39 14.38 -29.74
CA GLY A 633 -4.20 15.15 -30.72
C GLY A 633 -5.48 15.73 -30.07
N ILE A 634 -5.44 15.99 -28.76
CA ILE A 634 -6.54 16.63 -28.05
C ILE A 634 -6.45 18.14 -28.35
N VAL A 635 -7.45 18.68 -29.06
CA VAL A 635 -7.53 20.12 -29.31
C VAL A 635 -7.74 20.85 -27.97
N LYS A 636 -6.78 21.63 -27.54
CA LYS A 636 -6.96 22.54 -26.42
C LYS A 636 -8.09 23.51 -26.80
N LYS A 637 -9.23 23.48 -26.09
CA LYS A 637 -10.17 24.59 -26.15
C LYS A 637 -9.40 25.81 -25.73
N SER A 638 -9.10 26.73 -26.69
CA SER A 638 -8.57 28.03 -26.36
C SER A 638 -9.52 28.65 -25.33
N GLU A 639 -9.00 29.14 -24.24
CA GLU A 639 -9.69 30.04 -23.34
C GLU A 639 -10.09 31.26 -24.20
N GLN A 640 -11.32 31.26 -24.67
CA GLN A 640 -11.92 32.50 -25.15
C GLN A 640 -12.03 33.39 -23.93
N ARG A 641 -11.06 34.28 -23.76
CA ARG A 641 -11.23 35.48 -22.95
C ARG A 641 -12.53 36.14 -23.42
N TYR A 642 -13.55 36.04 -22.63
CA TYR A 642 -14.66 36.97 -22.72
C TYR A 642 -14.09 38.35 -22.34
N GLU A 643 -13.70 39.11 -23.36
CA GLU A 643 -13.54 40.57 -23.22
C GLU A 643 -14.91 41.08 -22.77
N GLN A 644 -14.94 41.64 -21.58
CA GLN A 644 -16.07 42.42 -21.09
C GLN A 644 -16.23 43.61 -22.06
N GLY A 645 -17.11 43.42 -23.04
CA GLY A 645 -17.64 44.52 -23.82
C GLY A 645 -18.46 45.44 -22.92
N GLY A 646 -17.92 46.59 -22.65
CA GLY A 646 -18.60 47.64 -21.90
C GLY A 646 -19.93 47.99 -22.54
N TYR A 647 -20.99 47.93 -21.74
CA TYR A 647 -22.29 48.52 -22.09
C TYR A 647 -22.17 50.04 -22.05
N SER A 648 -22.12 50.67 -23.21
CA SER A 648 -22.51 52.06 -23.35
C SER A 648 -24.02 52.13 -23.55
N SER A 649 -24.66 52.83 -22.65
CA SER A 649 -26.07 53.20 -22.72
C SER A 649 -26.28 54.23 -23.85
N ASP A 650 -27.12 53.91 -24.84
CA ASP A 650 -27.79 54.93 -25.61
C ASP A 650 -29.29 54.58 -25.75
N ARG A 651 -30.09 55.52 -25.26
CA ARG A 651 -31.53 55.63 -25.43
C ARG A 651 -31.86 56.20 -26.80
N SER A 652 -32.81 55.57 -27.51
CA SER A 652 -33.92 56.26 -28.21
C SER A 652 -34.65 55.22 -29.08
N SER A 653 -35.88 54.96 -28.81
CA SER A 653 -37.09 55.59 -29.38
C SER A 653 -37.74 54.86 -30.57
N TYR A 654 -38.97 54.40 -30.28
CA TYR A 654 -40.16 54.25 -31.17
C TYR A 654 -40.13 53.40 -32.46
N GLY A 655 -41.13 52.54 -32.55
CA GLY A 655 -41.64 52.00 -33.81
C GLY A 655 -42.53 50.77 -33.69
N ASN A 656 -43.81 51.05 -33.51
CA ASN A 656 -44.94 50.11 -33.53
C ASN A 656 -45.29 49.74 -35.00
N TYR A 657 -45.72 48.49 -35.25
CA TYR A 657 -46.69 47.97 -36.25
C TYR A 657 -46.45 46.45 -36.31
N GLY A 658 -47.37 45.54 -36.02
CA GLY A 658 -48.72 45.38 -36.51
C GLY A 658 -48.77 44.43 -37.69
N GLY A 659 -49.40 43.23 -37.57
CA GLY A 659 -49.74 42.44 -38.72
C GLY A 659 -49.70 40.91 -38.47
N THR A 660 -50.68 40.32 -37.90
CA THR A 660 -51.65 39.27 -38.36
C THR A 660 -51.21 38.36 -39.52
N GLY A 661 -51.40 37.05 -39.32
CA GLY A 661 -51.43 36.07 -40.40
C GLY A 661 -51.44 34.61 -39.92
N SER A 662 -52.64 34.11 -39.72
CA SER A 662 -53.04 32.73 -39.53
C SER A 662 -52.70 31.80 -40.74
N HIS A 663 -52.53 30.51 -40.49
CA HIS A 663 -53.22 29.34 -41.03
C HIS A 663 -52.38 28.08 -40.82
N SER A 664 -52.82 27.10 -39.99
CA SER A 664 -53.63 25.91 -40.29
C SER A 664 -53.01 24.85 -41.16
N GLY A 665 -52.98 23.63 -40.59
CA GLY A 665 -52.81 22.36 -41.30
C GLY A 665 -52.11 21.32 -40.40
N ALA A 666 -52.73 20.53 -39.63
CA ALA A 666 -53.59 19.33 -39.68
C ALA A 666 -52.93 18.11 -40.34
N GLY A 667 -52.84 17.05 -39.57
CA GLY A 667 -52.53 15.66 -39.94
C GLY A 667 -51.58 15.00 -38.95
N GLY A 668 -51.93 14.16 -38.07
CA GLY A 668 -52.97 13.18 -37.93
C GLY A 668 -52.40 11.78 -38.20
N TYR A 669 -52.61 10.87 -37.27
CA TYR A 669 -52.33 9.43 -37.22
C TYR A 669 -50.99 9.05 -36.59
N GLY A 670 -50.91 8.09 -35.64
CA GLY A 670 -51.88 7.16 -35.04
C GLY A 670 -51.17 6.39 -33.95
N SER A 671 -51.91 6.17 -32.91
CA SER A 671 -51.55 5.29 -31.78
C SER A 671 -51.39 3.83 -32.19
N SER A 672 -50.46 3.12 -31.54
CA SER A 672 -50.66 1.71 -31.27
C SER A 672 -50.07 1.37 -29.92
N ASP A 673 -51.00 1.21 -29.04
CA ASP A 673 -50.99 0.63 -27.72
C ASP A 673 -50.66 -0.86 -27.81
N PHE A 674 -49.69 -1.36 -27.08
CA PHE A 674 -49.62 -2.77 -26.70
C PHE A 674 -49.19 -2.87 -25.24
N GLY A 675 -50.22 -2.96 -24.40
CA GLY A 675 -50.06 -3.43 -23.05
C GLY A 675 -49.78 -4.93 -23.02
N TYR A 676 -48.85 -5.32 -22.14
CA TYR A 676 -48.82 -6.67 -21.61
C TYR A 676 -48.94 -6.68 -20.09
N LYS A 677 -49.84 -7.52 -19.69
CA LYS A 677 -50.38 -7.72 -18.34
C LYS A 677 -49.32 -8.37 -17.44
N ASN A 678 -49.38 -7.87 -16.25
CA ASN A 678 -48.90 -8.42 -15.00
C ASN A 678 -49.50 -9.81 -14.72
N SER A 679 -48.70 -10.79 -14.36
CA SER A 679 -49.17 -11.96 -13.62
C SER A 679 -48.15 -12.25 -12.51
N GLY A 680 -48.61 -11.93 -11.30
CA GLY A 680 -47.92 -12.27 -10.06
C GLY A 680 -48.04 -13.76 -9.76
N TYR A 681 -47.00 -14.29 -9.13
CA TYR A 681 -47.09 -15.45 -8.25
C TYR A 681 -46.44 -15.07 -6.93
N GLY A 682 -47.33 -14.97 -5.94
CA GLY A 682 -46.96 -14.92 -4.55
C GLY A 682 -46.60 -16.31 -4.06
N GLY A 683 -45.53 -16.41 -3.33
CA GLY A 683 -45.12 -17.58 -2.55
C GLY A 683 -44.72 -17.11 -1.17
N ASN A 684 -45.68 -17.20 -0.28
CA ASN A 684 -45.57 -16.95 1.15
C ASN A 684 -44.92 -18.17 1.78
N TYR A 685 -43.79 -18.02 2.51
CA TYR A 685 -43.39 -18.97 3.54
C TYR A 685 -42.93 -18.24 4.79
N GLY A 686 -43.52 -18.69 5.85
CA GLY A 686 -43.68 -18.15 7.14
C GLY A 686 -42.41 -18.02 7.97
N SER A 687 -42.52 -17.10 8.86
CA SER A 687 -41.77 -16.89 10.07
C SER A 687 -41.75 -18.10 10.98
N SER A 688 -40.62 -18.46 11.52
CA SER A 688 -40.51 -19.08 12.84
C SER A 688 -39.42 -18.35 13.62
N ASP A 689 -39.90 -17.58 14.58
CA ASP A 689 -39.12 -17.05 15.70
C ASP A 689 -38.43 -18.16 16.47
N SER A 690 -37.18 -18.00 16.77
CA SER A 690 -36.60 -18.46 18.02
C SER A 690 -35.50 -17.50 18.48
N ASP A 691 -35.95 -16.72 19.42
CA ASP A 691 -35.26 -15.85 20.33
C ASP A 691 -34.14 -16.57 21.08
N TYR A 692 -32.90 -16.09 21.00
CA TYR A 692 -31.95 -16.06 22.11
C TYR A 692 -31.06 -14.83 21.96
N GLY A 693 -31.44 -13.79 22.68
CA GLY A 693 -30.68 -12.58 22.84
C GLY A 693 -29.39 -12.76 23.60
N TYR A 694 -28.34 -12.18 23.10
CA TYR A 694 -27.35 -11.43 23.88
C TYR A 694 -26.87 -10.25 23.06
N SER A 695 -27.52 -9.12 23.29
CA SER A 695 -27.07 -7.83 22.85
C SER A 695 -25.92 -7.37 23.75
N LYS A 696 -24.78 -7.03 23.18
CA LYS A 696 -24.06 -5.81 23.52
C LYS A 696 -23.40 -5.29 22.25
N SER A 697 -24.03 -4.31 21.74
CA SER A 697 -23.62 -3.35 20.75
C SER A 697 -22.26 -2.75 21.14
N TYR A 698 -21.26 -2.98 20.30
CA TYR A 698 -20.24 -1.97 20.10
C TYR A 698 -20.55 -1.29 18.79
N GLY A 699 -21.00 -0.04 18.94
CA GLY A 699 -21.35 0.83 17.83
C GLY A 699 -20.19 1.01 16.88
N GLY A 700 -20.37 0.53 15.67
CA GLY A 700 -19.54 0.93 14.57
C GLY A 700 -19.77 2.40 14.25
N TYR A 701 -18.90 3.27 14.73
CA TYR A 701 -18.85 4.64 14.25
C TYR A 701 -18.30 4.63 12.83
N LYS A 702 -19.18 4.88 11.89
CA LYS A 702 -18.81 5.24 10.52
C LYS A 702 -17.91 6.47 10.59
N ASN A 703 -16.68 6.37 10.12
CA ASN A 703 -15.83 7.50 9.82
C ASN A 703 -16.55 8.41 8.83
N ASN A 704 -17.09 9.51 9.31
CA ASN A 704 -17.40 10.67 8.51
C ASN A 704 -16.12 11.52 8.45
N SER A 705 -15.29 11.26 7.45
CA SER A 705 -14.34 12.25 7.00
C SER A 705 -15.15 13.40 6.36
N TYR A 706 -15.03 14.57 6.95
CA TYR A 706 -15.69 15.78 6.47
C TYR A 706 -15.19 16.12 5.06
N ALA A 707 -16.06 15.91 4.06
CA ALA A 707 -15.97 16.60 2.78
C ALA A 707 -17.11 17.62 2.75
N THR A 708 -16.76 18.88 2.90
CA THR A 708 -17.66 20.02 2.67
C THR A 708 -17.92 20.13 1.18
N GLY A 709 -18.98 19.46 0.71
CA GLY A 709 -19.50 19.66 -0.63
C GLY A 709 -20.75 20.56 -0.55
N TYR A 710 -20.60 21.82 -0.91
CA TYR A 710 -21.73 22.73 -1.07
C TYR A 710 -22.41 22.47 -2.41
N ALA A 711 -23.63 21.93 -2.37
CA ALA A 711 -24.54 21.99 -3.51
C ALA A 711 -25.25 23.36 -3.46
N VAL A 712 -24.89 24.27 -4.35
CA VAL A 712 -25.61 25.51 -4.57
C VAL A 712 -26.87 25.19 -5.38
N GLN A 713 -28.01 25.08 -4.72
CA GLN A 713 -29.31 25.31 -5.37
C GLN A 713 -29.68 26.79 -5.19
N THR A 714 -29.76 27.50 -6.29
CA THR A 714 -30.26 28.87 -6.35
C THR A 714 -31.75 28.90 -6.02
N SER A 715 -32.09 29.31 -4.79
CA SER A 715 -33.41 29.80 -4.40
C SER A 715 -33.21 31.14 -3.69
N LYS A 716 -34.15 32.07 -3.91
CA LYS A 716 -34.18 33.49 -3.52
C LYS A 716 -33.60 33.80 -2.14
N PRO A 717 -33.01 35.00 -1.93
CA PRO A 717 -32.26 35.35 -0.75
C PRO A 717 -33.11 35.30 0.52
N THR A 718 -32.78 34.38 1.42
CA THR A 718 -33.22 34.39 2.81
C THR A 718 -32.25 35.24 3.61
N GLU A 719 -32.73 36.07 4.50
CA GLU A 719 -31.96 37.00 5.34
C GLU A 719 -30.80 36.28 6.03
N LYS A 720 -29.60 36.82 5.82
CA LYS A 720 -28.37 36.34 6.47
C LYS A 720 -28.35 36.87 7.91
N ILE A 721 -28.00 36.02 8.87
CA ILE A 721 -27.76 36.44 10.26
C ILE A 721 -26.64 37.50 10.27
N HIS A 722 -26.92 38.68 10.80
CA HIS A 722 -25.94 39.76 10.95
C HIS A 722 -24.87 39.38 12.01
N SER A 723 -23.65 39.83 11.85
CA SER A 723 -22.55 39.54 12.78
C SER A 723 -22.82 39.98 14.24
N SER A 724 -23.76 40.92 14.46
CA SER A 724 -24.24 41.33 15.78
C SER A 724 -25.10 40.29 16.50
N ASP A 725 -25.70 39.33 15.78
CA ASP A 725 -26.61 38.33 16.34
C ASP A 725 -25.96 36.99 16.65
N LEU A 726 -24.72 36.80 16.22
CA LEU A 726 -23.97 35.55 16.45
C LEU A 726 -23.80 35.22 17.95
N GLY A 727 -23.80 36.21 18.82
CA GLY A 727 -23.72 36.03 20.28
C GLY A 727 -24.94 35.36 20.93
N LYS A 728 -26.07 35.28 20.21
CA LYS A 728 -27.30 34.61 20.71
C LYS A 728 -27.25 33.08 20.56
N PHE A 729 -26.36 32.55 19.78
CA PHE A 729 -26.24 31.11 19.47
C PHE A 729 -25.15 30.48 20.34
N HIS A 730 -25.51 30.08 21.55
CA HIS A 730 -24.60 29.38 22.48
C HIS A 730 -25.12 27.97 22.83
N THR A 731 -24.32 27.17 23.45
CA THR A 731 -24.72 25.82 23.90
C THR A 731 -25.93 25.89 24.82
N GLY A 732 -26.94 25.10 24.52
CA GLY A 732 -28.23 25.09 25.22
C GLY A 732 -29.31 25.95 24.57
N THR A 733 -29.03 26.77 23.56
CA THR A 733 -30.02 27.61 22.86
C THR A 733 -30.92 26.73 22.00
N ASN A 734 -32.23 26.90 22.12
CA ASN A 734 -33.21 26.30 21.25
C ASN A 734 -33.27 27.05 19.91
N VAL A 735 -33.25 26.32 18.83
CA VAL A 735 -33.22 26.90 17.48
C VAL A 735 -34.16 26.17 16.53
N ARG A 736 -34.69 26.87 15.56
CA ARG A 736 -35.48 26.31 14.47
C ARG A 736 -34.79 26.47 13.14
N HIS A 737 -34.72 25.37 12.39
CA HIS A 737 -34.18 25.36 11.02
C HIS A 737 -35.29 24.99 10.04
N LYS A 738 -35.42 25.76 8.96
CA LYS A 738 -36.51 25.59 7.96
C LYS A 738 -36.61 24.15 7.39
N LYS A 739 -35.47 23.43 7.30
CA LYS A 739 -35.44 22.07 6.74
C LYS A 739 -35.41 20.97 7.81
N PHE A 740 -34.84 21.25 8.98
CA PHE A 740 -34.59 20.21 10.00
C PHE A 740 -35.51 20.33 11.22
N GLY A 741 -36.37 21.38 11.30
CA GLY A 741 -37.28 21.61 12.41
C GLY A 741 -36.57 22.19 13.64
N ASP A 742 -37.16 21.92 14.81
CA ASP A 742 -36.67 22.41 16.10
C ASP A 742 -35.52 21.57 16.64
N GLY A 743 -34.52 22.22 17.19
CA GLY A 743 -33.32 21.60 17.72
C GLY A 743 -32.66 22.44 18.80
N VAL A 744 -31.64 21.87 19.46
CA VAL A 744 -30.88 22.53 20.53
C VAL A 744 -29.40 22.54 20.13
N ILE A 745 -28.73 23.69 20.32
CA ILE A 745 -27.29 23.80 20.11
C ILE A 745 -26.57 23.05 21.22
N ILE A 746 -25.81 22.03 20.86
CA ILE A 746 -25.05 21.20 21.80
C ILE A 746 -23.57 21.63 21.92
N SER A 747 -23.02 22.26 20.90
CA SER A 747 -21.67 22.83 20.93
C SER A 747 -21.51 23.91 19.88
N THR A 748 -20.58 24.85 20.15
CA THR A 748 -20.15 25.85 19.18
C THR A 748 -18.63 25.88 19.09
N LYS A 749 -18.08 25.94 17.87
CA LYS A 749 -16.65 25.98 17.61
C LYS A 749 -16.32 27.15 16.68
N ASN A 750 -15.23 27.86 16.99
CA ASN A 750 -14.75 28.92 16.10
C ASN A 750 -13.60 28.35 15.24
N ASN A 751 -13.78 28.32 13.94
CA ASN A 751 -12.82 27.80 12.99
C ASN A 751 -12.47 28.91 11.98
N GLY A 752 -11.30 29.53 12.17
CA GLY A 752 -10.80 30.57 11.24
C GLY A 752 -11.69 31.81 11.08
N GLY A 753 -12.49 32.19 12.13
CA GLY A 753 -13.41 33.31 12.08
C GLY A 753 -14.87 32.95 11.71
N GLU A 754 -15.15 31.70 11.38
CA GLU A 754 -16.50 31.17 11.20
C GLU A 754 -16.94 30.38 12.43
N ILE A 755 -18.14 30.67 12.93
CA ILE A 755 -18.73 29.92 14.06
C ILE A 755 -19.55 28.77 13.50
N ILE A 756 -19.18 27.53 13.86
CA ILE A 756 -19.92 26.32 13.54
C ILE A 756 -20.65 25.86 14.81
N ALA A 757 -21.97 25.64 14.70
CA ALA A 757 -22.78 25.08 15.77
C ALA A 757 -23.18 23.65 15.43
N ASP A 758 -22.98 22.74 16.38
CA ASP A 758 -23.56 21.40 16.35
C ASP A 758 -24.95 21.48 16.98
N VAL A 759 -26.00 21.21 16.18
CA VAL A 759 -27.40 21.31 16.61
C VAL A 759 -28.06 19.94 16.59
N ALA A 760 -28.63 19.53 17.71
CA ALA A 760 -29.39 18.30 17.82
C ALA A 760 -30.85 18.57 17.44
N PHE A 761 -31.30 18.12 16.27
CA PHE A 761 -32.67 18.25 15.79
C PHE A 761 -33.49 17.02 16.14
N LYS A 762 -34.73 17.25 16.57
CA LYS A 762 -35.66 16.18 16.97
C LYS A 762 -36.03 15.30 15.77
N GLY A 763 -35.68 14.00 15.83
CA GLY A 763 -35.96 13.03 14.77
C GLY A 763 -34.99 13.05 13.57
N VAL A 764 -34.00 13.96 13.54
CA VAL A 764 -33.04 14.11 12.42
C VAL A 764 -31.59 13.86 12.86
N GLY A 765 -31.34 13.93 14.19
CA GLY A 765 -30.02 13.77 14.76
C GLY A 765 -29.20 15.07 14.73
N ILE A 766 -27.88 14.96 15.03
CA ILE A 766 -26.97 16.10 15.15
C ILE A 766 -26.53 16.57 13.77
N LYS A 767 -26.54 17.89 13.53
CA LYS A 767 -26.05 18.55 12.32
C LYS A 767 -25.11 19.68 12.68
N SER A 768 -23.93 19.70 12.05
CA SER A 768 -22.98 20.82 12.16
C SER A 768 -23.32 21.90 11.11
N LEU A 769 -23.62 23.09 11.57
CA LEU A 769 -24.09 24.19 10.74
C LEU A 769 -23.21 25.42 10.93
N VAL A 770 -22.77 26.06 9.83
CA VAL A 770 -22.07 27.33 9.88
C VAL A 770 -23.09 28.43 10.16
N LEU A 771 -23.06 29.05 11.32
CA LEU A 771 -24.11 29.99 11.78
C LEU A 771 -24.37 31.15 10.83
N ARG A 772 -23.31 31.64 10.18
CA ARG A 772 -23.41 32.76 9.22
C ARG A 772 -24.19 32.38 7.94
N LEU A 773 -24.28 31.10 7.61
CA LEU A 773 -24.89 30.59 6.38
C LEU A 773 -26.18 29.79 6.63
N ALA A 774 -26.40 29.36 7.86
CA ALA A 774 -27.55 28.55 8.22
C ALA A 774 -28.78 29.41 8.49
N PRO A 775 -29.98 29.07 7.94
CA PRO A 775 -31.23 29.75 8.23
C PRO A 775 -31.78 29.26 9.60
N LEU A 776 -31.07 29.62 10.68
CA LEU A 776 -31.44 29.30 12.07
C LEU A 776 -32.11 30.50 12.73
N GLU A 777 -33.20 30.23 13.41
CA GLU A 777 -33.94 31.19 14.26
C GLU A 777 -33.83 30.67 15.70
N VAL A 778 -33.52 31.58 16.64
CA VAL A 778 -33.60 31.25 18.08
C VAL A 778 -35.05 31.19 18.50
N ILE A 779 -35.42 30.13 19.23
CA ILE A 779 -36.75 29.95 19.80
C ILE A 779 -36.63 30.03 21.31
N ASP A 780 -37.44 30.84 21.96
CA ASP A 780 -37.49 30.99 23.41
C ASP A 780 -38.08 29.74 24.10
#